data_69962155707589d6d46843ff331614e8
#
_entry.id   69962155707589d6d46843ff331614e8
#
_cell.length_a   1.000
_cell.length_b   1.000
_cell.length_c   1.000
_cell.angle_alpha   90.00
_cell.angle_beta   90.00
_cell.angle_gamma   90.00
#
_symmetry.space_group_name_H-M   'P 1'
#
loop_
_entity.id
_entity.type
_entity.pdbx_description
1 polymer ?
#
loop_
_entity_poly.entity_id
_entity_poly.type
_entity_poly.pdbx_seq_one_letter_code
_entity_poly.pdbx_strand_id
1 'polypeptide(L)'
;VKSYFLRLWSTQRALCVVWWGVVVYTVFFTVISFLRYDAFSYSDFDFAIFTHECWKILHGSGKISLFNNVPIWGNALELISVVISPVFLLSGFNPKSLLFLQSFFLGAGAVPIFLIARRKLPESLAVCLAISYLFYPPIWYANLYEYNLLVYSTFTLLMAFWFFQTERFGLFLFFIFLSLINRVDLGVVTFMFGAYAFSLKRPWKWVLWPAILSFLWVVAGLLIIIPRYKGMLNYDSNYSQFGNGFGQVIQNIVLHPQILWKLLATKENVKYLLEILWPVCFFPLLGLKEFLICALSMIQHLISARPQEHTIYYHYTSTITPFVYISAIYGMSRFLKGRRASGPFCVLLIVLSVVSNYLYGPISEHRYYTAKLLSDEEDVYKKEMLKKIPGNAPVVSTFEFSPMLAARNDYYSFHYIYWGYFRRGVPYQVPENIQYAFINFEDRRMRSWKNQNSDLNMRSFLENGNFGVIDYINNVALFRKNFVTDQKLFGINQLDPSHDDGGFLQAGDGLKLQQIDIHEDRKYGHTFLRMALYWHLLEPNEEEIKMVIWLRDENGQDVFSYSSKICYGMYPPFRWGKEEEIVDNHRMLLPDGLAQGKYQIFMALYSLADGRIIPVQRIDGNVLVGTPSSNIMITAFDKR
;
A
#
# COMPACT_ATOMS: atom_id res chain seq x y z
N VAL A 1 53.43 -4.40 13.62
CA VAL A 1 52.86 -3.06 13.82
C VAL A 1 52.44 -2.46 12.46
N LYS A 2 53.32 -2.33 11.43
CA LYS A 2 53.02 -1.75 10.13
C LYS A 2 51.90 -2.50 9.38
N SER A 3 51.85 -3.83 9.43
CA SER A 3 50.77 -4.63 8.82
C SER A 3 49.44 -4.49 9.57
N TYR A 4 49.45 -4.23 10.86
CA TYR A 4 48.26 -3.98 11.67
C TYR A 4 47.64 -2.59 11.34
N PHE A 5 48.47 -1.55 11.26
CA PHE A 5 48.03 -0.22 10.86
C PHE A 5 47.50 -0.18 9.41
N LEU A 6 48.14 -0.87 8.48
CA LEU A 6 47.64 -0.98 7.09
C LEU A 6 46.28 -1.71 7.01
N ARG A 7 46.10 -2.77 7.83
CA ARG A 7 44.78 -3.45 7.90
C ARG A 7 43.70 -2.60 8.56
N LEU A 8 44.01 -1.85 9.62
CA LEU A 8 43.06 -0.92 10.22
C LEU A 8 42.65 0.19 9.24
N TRP A 9 43.59 0.71 8.47
CA TRP A 9 43.34 1.78 7.50
C TRP A 9 42.55 1.28 6.29
N SER A 10 42.82 0.06 5.79
CA SER A 10 42.01 -0.58 4.76
C SER A 10 40.57 -0.81 5.22
N THR A 11 40.41 -1.33 6.44
CA THR A 11 39.05 -1.57 7.02
C THR A 11 38.26 -0.29 7.22
N GLN A 12 38.88 0.81 7.65
CA GLN A 12 38.19 2.08 7.75
C GLN A 12 37.71 2.58 6.39
N ARG A 13 38.57 2.47 5.37
CA ARG A 13 38.19 2.83 3.97
C ARG A 13 37.06 1.96 3.44
N ALA A 14 37.12 0.65 3.65
CA ALA A 14 36.07 -0.27 3.24
C ALA A 14 34.73 0.06 3.92
N LEU A 15 34.77 0.34 5.23
CA LEU A 15 33.58 0.75 5.97
C LEU A 15 33.02 2.10 5.48
N CYS A 16 33.89 3.07 5.13
CA CYS A 16 33.47 4.30 4.52
C CYS A 16 32.74 4.08 3.18
N VAL A 17 33.23 3.17 2.32
CA VAL A 17 32.57 2.82 1.06
C VAL A 17 31.17 2.25 1.33
N VAL A 18 31.03 1.37 2.31
CA VAL A 18 29.72 0.82 2.68
C VAL A 18 28.78 1.90 3.19
N TRP A 19 29.25 2.81 4.05
CA TRP A 19 28.45 3.94 4.54
C TRP A 19 28.04 4.91 3.43
N TRP A 20 28.92 5.17 2.47
CA TRP A 20 28.56 5.94 1.27
C TRP A 20 27.45 5.27 0.48
N GLY A 21 27.52 3.95 0.30
CA GLY A 21 26.43 3.18 -0.30
C GLY A 21 25.12 3.33 0.49
N VAL A 22 25.17 3.26 1.82
CA VAL A 22 24.00 3.48 2.70
C VAL A 22 23.42 4.88 2.53
N VAL A 23 24.26 5.91 2.51
CA VAL A 23 23.83 7.31 2.30
C VAL A 23 23.17 7.47 0.95
N VAL A 24 23.78 6.97 -0.13
CA VAL A 24 23.21 7.03 -1.48
C VAL A 24 21.87 6.32 -1.54
N TYR A 25 21.77 5.10 -1.02
CA TYR A 25 20.52 4.36 -0.94
C TYR A 25 19.44 5.14 -0.16
N THR A 26 19.79 5.64 1.03
CA THR A 26 18.86 6.37 1.89
C THR A 26 18.33 7.62 1.21
N VAL A 27 19.23 8.44 0.62
CA VAL A 27 18.83 9.67 -0.08
C VAL A 27 17.94 9.35 -1.28
N PHE A 28 18.35 8.38 -2.11
CA PHE A 28 17.61 7.98 -3.31
C PHE A 28 16.17 7.56 -2.98
N PHE A 29 16.01 6.62 -2.03
CA PHE A 29 14.67 6.13 -1.66
C PHE A 29 13.87 7.14 -0.86
N THR A 30 14.51 7.98 -0.05
CA THR A 30 13.83 9.09 0.65
C THR A 30 13.22 10.07 -0.35
N VAL A 31 13.97 10.46 -1.37
CA VAL A 31 13.48 11.38 -2.42
C VAL A 31 12.29 10.77 -3.14
N ILE A 32 12.40 9.52 -3.62
CA ILE A 32 11.29 8.84 -4.29
C ILE A 32 10.07 8.75 -3.38
N SER A 33 10.26 8.34 -2.12
CA SER A 33 9.17 8.20 -1.18
C SER A 33 8.48 9.54 -0.87
N PHE A 34 9.24 10.64 -0.78
CA PHE A 34 8.68 11.96 -0.57
C PHE A 34 7.90 12.46 -1.78
N LEU A 35 8.42 12.24 -2.99
CA LEU A 35 7.72 12.57 -4.23
C LEU A 35 6.39 11.79 -4.32
N ARG A 36 6.40 10.49 -4.04
CA ARG A 36 5.19 9.66 -3.99
C ARG A 36 4.18 10.15 -2.94
N TYR A 37 4.67 10.55 -1.75
CA TYR A 37 3.81 11.11 -0.71
C TYR A 37 3.12 12.38 -1.21
N ASP A 38 3.88 13.29 -1.81
CA ASP A 38 3.35 14.55 -2.32
C ASP A 38 2.40 14.38 -3.52
N ALA A 39 2.53 13.29 -4.26
CA ALA A 39 1.67 12.91 -5.39
C ALA A 39 0.53 11.95 -5.00
N PHE A 40 0.18 11.84 -3.72
CA PHE A 40 -0.87 10.94 -3.20
C PHE A 40 -0.77 9.49 -3.69
N SER A 41 0.45 9.00 -3.92
CA SER A 41 0.72 7.67 -4.49
C SER A 41 0.83 6.55 -3.45
N TYR A 42 0.60 6.84 -2.17
CA TYR A 42 0.39 5.85 -1.13
C TYR A 42 -1.11 5.60 -1.01
N SER A 43 -1.54 4.43 -1.42
CA SER A 43 -2.96 4.10 -1.56
C SER A 43 -3.35 2.78 -0.88
N ASP A 44 -2.50 2.27 0.00
CA ASP A 44 -2.82 1.17 0.92
C ASP A 44 -2.96 1.71 2.36
N PHE A 45 -3.27 0.83 3.30
CA PHE A 45 -3.70 1.21 4.63
C PHE A 45 -2.56 1.30 5.65
N ASP A 46 -1.45 0.59 5.41
CA ASP A 46 -0.37 0.40 6.38
C ASP A 46 0.25 1.73 6.84
N PHE A 47 0.56 2.63 5.92
CA PHE A 47 1.18 3.90 6.26
C PHE A 47 0.31 4.77 7.19
N ALA A 48 -1.00 4.79 6.95
CA ALA A 48 -1.94 5.50 7.81
C ALA A 48 -2.03 4.87 9.21
N ILE A 49 -2.05 3.53 9.29
CA ILE A 49 -2.09 2.79 10.56
C ILE A 49 -0.92 3.22 11.44
N PHE A 50 0.30 3.12 10.92
CA PHE A 50 1.50 3.37 11.72
C PHE A 50 1.72 4.86 12.00
N THR A 51 1.30 5.76 11.11
CA THR A 51 1.27 7.20 11.38
C THR A 51 0.32 7.53 12.53
N HIS A 52 -0.89 6.97 12.49
CA HIS A 52 -1.88 7.15 13.55
C HIS A 52 -1.42 6.53 14.88
N GLU A 53 -0.82 5.35 14.82
CA GLU A 53 -0.26 4.66 15.98
C GLU A 53 0.81 5.49 16.68
N CYS A 54 1.79 6.01 15.94
CA CYS A 54 2.83 6.89 16.48
C CYS A 54 2.22 8.16 17.10
N TRP A 55 1.21 8.74 16.45
CA TRP A 55 0.47 9.90 17.01
C TRP A 55 -0.18 9.56 18.36
N LYS A 56 -0.91 8.43 18.42
CA LYS A 56 -1.64 8.01 19.63
C LYS A 56 -0.69 7.68 20.80
N ILE A 57 0.46 7.07 20.52
CA ILE A 57 1.50 6.81 21.51
C ILE A 57 1.98 8.12 22.14
N LEU A 58 2.32 9.10 21.31
CA LEU A 58 2.86 10.39 21.77
C LEU A 58 1.83 11.25 22.53
N HIS A 59 0.54 11.04 22.28
CA HIS A 59 -0.55 11.75 22.98
C HIS A 59 -1.18 10.91 24.11
N GLY A 60 -0.52 9.81 24.52
CA GLY A 60 -0.90 9.02 25.71
C GLY A 60 -2.19 8.21 25.57
N SER A 61 -2.79 8.11 24.38
CA SER A 61 -4.06 7.42 24.20
C SER A 61 -3.92 5.89 24.08
N GLY A 62 -2.87 5.38 23.51
CA GLY A 62 -2.60 3.95 23.32
C GLY A 62 -3.69 3.15 22.59
N LYS A 63 -4.79 3.81 22.12
CA LYS A 63 -5.91 3.17 21.41
C LYS A 63 -6.02 3.73 20.01
N ILE A 64 -6.13 2.86 19.02
CA ILE A 64 -6.17 3.20 17.60
C ILE A 64 -7.63 3.32 17.15
N SER A 65 -8.09 4.54 16.85
CA SER A 65 -9.46 4.79 16.40
C SER A 65 -9.75 4.10 15.05
N LEU A 66 -8.77 3.97 14.19
CA LEU A 66 -8.83 3.17 12.95
C LEU A 66 -9.28 1.72 13.17
N PHE A 67 -8.98 1.14 14.33
CA PHE A 67 -9.31 -0.23 14.68
C PHE A 67 -10.36 -0.32 15.79
N ASN A 68 -11.36 0.53 15.76
CA ASN A 68 -12.43 0.52 16.76
C ASN A 68 -11.90 0.65 18.21
N ASN A 69 -10.88 1.50 18.39
CA ASN A 69 -10.20 1.72 19.66
C ASN A 69 -9.48 0.51 20.25
N VAL A 70 -9.07 -0.44 19.41
CA VAL A 70 -8.17 -1.53 19.83
C VAL A 70 -6.83 -0.91 20.27
N PRO A 71 -6.26 -1.33 21.40
CA PRO A 71 -4.95 -0.84 21.81
C PRO A 71 -3.85 -1.26 20.84
N ILE A 72 -2.76 -0.48 20.78
CA ILE A 72 -1.63 -0.71 19.88
C ILE A 72 -1.05 -2.13 19.97
N TRP A 73 -1.02 -2.72 21.17
CA TRP A 73 -0.56 -4.09 21.38
C TRP A 73 -1.59 -5.17 21.00
N GLY A 74 -2.85 -4.76 20.74
CA GLY A 74 -3.95 -5.70 20.50
C GLY A 74 -4.05 -6.21 19.07
N ASN A 75 -3.33 -5.60 18.12
CA ASN A 75 -3.36 -5.99 16.71
C ASN A 75 -2.33 -7.10 16.41
N ALA A 76 -1.03 -6.77 16.38
CA ALA A 76 0.04 -7.71 16.02
C ALA A 76 1.23 -7.69 17.01
N LEU A 77 1.10 -7.03 18.15
CA LEU A 77 2.19 -6.73 19.07
C LEU A 77 3.34 -5.94 18.42
N GLU A 78 3.00 -4.97 17.60
CA GLU A 78 3.94 -4.11 16.85
C GLU A 78 4.46 -2.96 17.73
N LEU A 79 5.10 -3.30 18.87
CA LEU A 79 5.55 -2.32 19.86
C LEU A 79 6.79 -1.52 19.44
N ILE A 80 7.41 -1.84 18.31
CA ILE A 80 8.56 -1.08 17.77
C ILE A 80 8.14 0.37 17.44
N SER A 81 6.87 0.63 17.20
CA SER A 81 6.31 1.97 17.03
C SER A 81 6.60 2.89 18.23
N VAL A 82 6.68 2.35 19.46
CA VAL A 82 7.08 3.10 20.67
C VAL A 82 8.51 3.61 20.55
N VAL A 83 9.41 2.79 20.00
CA VAL A 83 10.83 3.14 19.82
C VAL A 83 11.01 4.18 18.70
N ILE A 84 10.13 4.18 17.69
CA ILE A 84 10.22 5.03 16.52
C ILE A 84 9.50 6.36 16.74
N SER A 85 8.42 6.40 17.52
CA SER A 85 7.58 7.58 17.73
C SER A 85 8.33 8.84 18.17
N PRO A 86 9.44 8.80 18.96
CA PRO A 86 10.21 10.00 19.25
C PRO A 86 10.75 10.73 18.02
N VAL A 87 11.12 10.02 16.95
CA VAL A 87 11.58 10.66 15.70
C VAL A 87 10.41 11.33 14.98
N PHE A 88 9.24 10.74 15.03
CA PHE A 88 8.01 11.35 14.52
C PHE A 88 7.67 12.66 15.27
N LEU A 89 7.84 12.68 16.59
CA LEU A 89 7.70 13.90 17.40
C LEU A 89 8.72 14.96 16.98
N LEU A 90 10.01 14.61 16.88
CA LEU A 90 11.08 15.54 16.52
C LEU A 90 10.89 16.15 15.12
N SER A 91 10.20 15.46 14.22
CA SER A 91 9.85 15.98 12.89
C SER A 91 8.65 16.91 12.86
N GLY A 92 8.04 17.24 14.01
CA GLY A 92 6.78 17.97 14.08
C GLY A 92 5.59 17.17 13.56
N PHE A 93 5.58 15.86 13.81
CA PHE A 93 4.54 14.92 13.38
C PHE A 93 4.40 14.78 11.85
N ASN A 94 5.50 14.98 11.12
CA ASN A 94 5.50 14.83 9.67
C ASN A 94 5.66 13.34 9.27
N PRO A 95 4.67 12.72 8.59
CA PRO A 95 4.75 11.32 8.17
C PRO A 95 5.97 10.99 7.29
N LYS A 96 6.51 11.96 6.56
CA LYS A 96 7.73 11.78 5.76
C LYS A 96 8.94 11.31 6.58
N SER A 97 8.98 11.65 7.89
CA SER A 97 10.05 11.19 8.78
C SER A 97 10.07 9.68 8.95
N LEU A 98 8.91 9.04 8.92
CA LEU A 98 8.77 7.59 8.99
C LEU A 98 9.32 6.92 7.71
N LEU A 99 9.04 7.50 6.54
CA LEU A 99 9.58 7.04 5.25
C LEU A 99 11.12 7.17 5.18
N PHE A 100 11.65 8.26 5.72
CA PHE A 100 13.10 8.44 5.87
C PHE A 100 13.72 7.35 6.74
N LEU A 101 13.12 7.09 7.92
CA LEU A 101 13.59 6.05 8.83
C LEU A 101 13.58 4.67 8.18
N GLN A 102 12.50 4.31 7.47
CA GLN A 102 12.40 3.07 6.73
C GLN A 102 13.56 2.93 5.74
N SER A 103 13.79 3.94 4.92
CA SER A 103 14.88 3.95 3.93
C SER A 103 16.26 3.85 4.58
N PHE A 104 16.46 4.56 5.69
CA PHE A 104 17.72 4.52 6.44
C PHE A 104 17.99 3.12 7.04
N PHE A 105 17.03 2.52 7.73
CA PHE A 105 17.27 1.22 8.39
C PHE A 105 17.40 0.06 7.39
N LEU A 106 16.68 0.10 6.28
CA LEU A 106 16.89 -0.85 5.18
C LEU A 106 18.29 -0.70 4.58
N GLY A 107 18.71 0.52 4.28
CA GLY A 107 20.07 0.78 3.78
C GLY A 107 21.15 0.41 4.80
N ALA A 108 20.96 0.77 6.07
CA ALA A 108 21.89 0.50 7.16
C ALA A 108 22.14 -1.01 7.38
N GLY A 109 21.25 -1.89 6.90
CA GLY A 109 21.46 -3.34 6.89
C GLY A 109 22.73 -3.79 6.15
N ALA A 110 23.25 -2.98 5.22
CA ALA A 110 24.52 -3.23 4.54
C ALA A 110 25.73 -3.26 5.51
N VAL A 111 25.66 -2.48 6.59
CA VAL A 111 26.76 -2.39 7.58
C VAL A 111 26.97 -3.71 8.32
N PRO A 112 25.97 -4.30 8.99
CA PRO A 112 26.16 -5.61 9.62
C PRO A 112 26.48 -6.72 8.62
N ILE A 113 25.96 -6.68 7.37
CA ILE A 113 26.37 -7.64 6.31
C ILE A 113 27.87 -7.54 6.07
N PHE A 114 28.42 -6.33 5.87
CA PHE A 114 29.85 -6.11 5.73
C PHE A 114 30.62 -6.66 6.95
N LEU A 115 30.17 -6.32 8.16
CA LEU A 115 30.83 -6.73 9.41
C LEU A 115 30.84 -8.27 9.59
N ILE A 116 29.77 -8.95 9.23
CA ILE A 116 29.65 -10.42 9.28
C ILE A 116 30.54 -11.04 8.19
N ALA A 117 30.47 -10.53 6.97
CA ALA A 117 31.18 -11.06 5.82
C ALA A 117 32.71 -10.97 5.97
N ARG A 118 33.23 -9.82 6.45
CA ARG A 118 34.68 -9.62 6.64
C ARG A 118 35.36 -10.58 7.64
N ARG A 119 34.58 -11.24 8.49
CA ARG A 119 35.09 -12.28 9.39
C ARG A 119 35.28 -13.62 8.68
N LYS A 120 34.71 -13.82 7.52
CA LYS A 120 34.68 -15.10 6.78
C LYS A 120 35.31 -15.02 5.40
N LEU A 121 35.30 -13.84 4.80
CA LEU A 121 35.66 -13.58 3.41
C LEU A 121 36.71 -12.47 3.32
N PRO A 122 37.45 -12.37 2.20
CA PRO A 122 38.26 -11.19 1.89
C PRO A 122 37.45 -9.90 1.94
N GLU A 123 38.09 -8.79 2.31
CA GLU A 123 37.44 -7.50 2.53
C GLU A 123 36.73 -6.98 1.26
N SER A 124 37.30 -7.19 0.09
CA SER A 124 36.68 -6.84 -1.20
C SER A 124 35.33 -7.53 -1.39
N LEU A 125 35.26 -8.85 -1.12
CA LEU A 125 33.99 -9.59 -1.19
C LEU A 125 32.99 -9.14 -0.13
N ALA A 126 33.46 -8.78 1.05
CA ALA A 126 32.59 -8.26 2.10
C ALA A 126 31.94 -6.92 1.68
N VAL A 127 32.71 -6.02 1.06
CA VAL A 127 32.18 -4.78 0.48
C VAL A 127 31.19 -5.09 -0.65
N CYS A 128 31.53 -6.00 -1.57
CA CYS A 128 30.65 -6.34 -2.70
C CYS A 128 29.35 -6.96 -2.23
N LEU A 129 29.35 -7.81 -1.19
CA LEU A 129 28.11 -8.34 -0.60
C LEU A 129 27.25 -7.25 0.05
N ALA A 130 27.88 -6.29 0.76
CA ALA A 130 27.15 -5.15 1.33
C ALA A 130 26.56 -4.23 0.25
N ILE A 131 27.27 -3.99 -0.83
CA ILE A 131 26.76 -3.20 -1.96
C ILE A 131 25.71 -3.97 -2.74
N SER A 132 25.90 -5.30 -2.99
CA SER A 132 24.89 -6.12 -3.66
C SER A 132 23.56 -6.13 -2.90
N TYR A 133 23.61 -6.08 -1.57
CA TYR A 133 22.42 -5.96 -0.73
C TYR A 133 21.65 -4.64 -1.02
N LEU A 134 22.34 -3.52 -1.21
CA LEU A 134 21.69 -2.25 -1.54
C LEU A 134 20.97 -2.27 -2.91
N PHE A 135 21.35 -3.21 -3.79
CA PHE A 135 20.67 -3.47 -5.06
C PHE A 135 19.74 -4.68 -5.04
N TYR A 136 19.48 -5.26 -3.89
CA TYR A 136 18.66 -6.46 -3.77
C TYR A 136 17.17 -6.15 -3.96
N PRO A 137 16.45 -6.70 -4.98
CA PRO A 137 15.09 -6.33 -5.31
C PRO A 137 14.10 -6.40 -4.13
N PRO A 138 14.13 -7.44 -3.26
CA PRO A 138 13.22 -7.50 -2.13
C PRO A 138 13.28 -6.29 -1.18
N ILE A 139 14.47 -5.69 -0.93
CA ILE A 139 14.54 -4.50 -0.06
C ILE A 139 14.04 -3.24 -0.77
N TRP A 140 14.14 -3.18 -2.10
CA TRP A 140 13.58 -2.09 -2.89
C TRP A 140 12.06 -2.11 -2.85
N TYR A 141 11.45 -3.30 -3.02
CA TYR A 141 10.01 -3.47 -2.87
C TYR A 141 9.54 -3.17 -1.44
N ALA A 142 10.23 -3.70 -0.43
CA ALA A 142 9.91 -3.42 0.98
C ALA A 142 9.95 -1.93 1.30
N ASN A 143 10.84 -1.16 0.64
CA ASN A 143 10.96 0.29 0.83
C ASN A 143 9.87 1.07 0.08
N LEU A 144 9.51 0.64 -1.14
CA LEU A 144 8.59 1.39 -2.01
C LEU A 144 7.13 0.98 -1.87
N TYR A 145 6.81 -0.17 -1.27
CA TYR A 145 5.42 -0.61 -1.12
C TYR A 145 4.60 0.39 -0.30
N GLU A 146 4.81 0.41 0.99
CA GLU A 146 4.19 1.31 1.97
C GLU A 146 5.15 1.51 3.13
N TYR A 147 4.86 2.41 4.05
CA TYR A 147 5.56 2.42 5.32
C TYR A 147 5.10 1.23 6.18
N ASN A 148 6.04 0.39 6.63
CA ASN A 148 5.71 -0.77 7.45
C ASN A 148 6.78 -1.06 8.51
N LEU A 149 6.33 -1.39 9.74
CA LEU A 149 7.22 -1.65 10.86
C LEU A 149 8.09 -2.90 10.68
N LEU A 150 7.63 -3.90 9.91
CA LEU A 150 8.37 -5.15 9.72
C LEU A 150 9.75 -4.95 9.09
N VAL A 151 9.94 -3.88 8.32
CA VAL A 151 11.21 -3.59 7.63
C VAL A 151 12.39 -3.43 8.61
N TYR A 152 12.11 -2.95 9.83
CA TYR A 152 13.14 -2.79 10.88
C TYR A 152 13.71 -4.13 11.33
N SER A 153 12.96 -5.22 11.16
CA SER A 153 13.43 -6.57 11.49
C SER A 153 14.65 -6.97 10.67
N THR A 154 14.78 -6.49 9.44
CA THR A 154 15.95 -6.74 8.59
C THR A 154 17.23 -6.28 9.29
N PHE A 155 17.24 -5.04 9.79
CA PHE A 155 18.40 -4.50 10.49
C PHE A 155 18.62 -5.16 11.87
N THR A 156 17.56 -5.35 12.66
CA THR A 156 17.68 -5.88 14.01
C THR A 156 18.13 -7.34 14.03
N LEU A 157 17.65 -8.17 13.09
CA LEU A 157 18.10 -9.57 12.94
C LEU A 157 19.55 -9.67 12.45
N LEU A 158 19.98 -8.80 11.52
CA LEU A 158 21.39 -8.74 11.10
C LEU A 158 22.30 -8.34 12.27
N MET A 159 21.91 -7.36 13.08
CA MET A 159 22.67 -6.96 14.28
C MET A 159 22.68 -8.05 15.34
N ALA A 160 21.55 -8.74 15.55
CA ALA A 160 21.50 -9.90 16.44
C ALA A 160 22.51 -10.97 16.01
N PHE A 161 22.55 -11.32 14.71
CA PHE A 161 23.53 -12.29 14.21
C PHE A 161 24.98 -11.79 14.34
N TRP A 162 25.24 -10.51 14.09
CA TRP A 162 26.56 -9.92 14.31
C TRP A 162 27.01 -10.05 15.75
N PHE A 163 26.15 -9.74 16.74
CA PHE A 163 26.49 -9.89 18.15
C PHE A 163 26.55 -11.35 18.60
N PHE A 164 25.77 -12.25 18.00
CA PHE A 164 25.91 -13.68 18.15
C PHE A 164 27.30 -14.16 17.69
N GLN A 165 27.75 -13.70 16.51
CA GLN A 165 29.05 -14.05 15.93
C GLN A 165 30.23 -13.48 16.73
N THR A 166 30.08 -12.32 17.36
CA THR A 166 31.10 -11.65 18.17
C THR A 166 31.01 -11.98 19.65
N GLU A 167 30.13 -12.89 20.04
CA GLU A 167 29.94 -13.40 21.41
C GLU A 167 29.54 -12.33 22.44
N ARG A 168 28.95 -11.23 22.01
CA ARG A 168 28.41 -10.17 22.86
C ARG A 168 26.99 -10.48 23.28
N PHE A 169 26.84 -11.36 24.27
CA PHE A 169 25.54 -11.95 24.65
C PHE A 169 24.47 -10.93 25.01
N GLY A 170 24.77 -9.89 25.81
CA GLY A 170 23.80 -8.88 26.20
C GLY A 170 23.25 -8.09 25.00
N LEU A 171 24.13 -7.68 24.08
CA LEU A 171 23.72 -7.00 22.84
C LEU A 171 22.96 -7.94 21.89
N PHE A 172 23.34 -9.22 21.85
CA PHE A 172 22.57 -10.22 21.10
C PHE A 172 21.15 -10.31 21.63
N LEU A 173 20.92 -10.46 22.92
CA LEU A 173 19.56 -10.51 23.49
C LEU A 173 18.80 -9.19 23.32
N PHE A 174 19.47 -8.05 23.40
CA PHE A 174 18.87 -6.75 23.15
C PHE A 174 18.31 -6.67 21.72
N PHE A 175 19.07 -7.11 20.70
CA PHE A 175 18.58 -7.10 19.31
C PHE A 175 17.58 -8.22 19.03
N ILE A 176 17.61 -9.35 19.74
CA ILE A 176 16.52 -10.35 19.72
C ILE A 176 15.24 -9.71 20.25
N PHE A 177 15.29 -8.98 21.37
CA PHE A 177 14.13 -8.28 21.90
C PHE A 177 13.60 -7.20 20.94
N LEU A 178 14.49 -6.37 20.37
CA LEU A 178 14.08 -5.40 19.35
C LEU A 178 13.45 -6.08 18.13
N SER A 179 13.88 -7.27 17.75
CA SER A 179 13.25 -8.03 16.67
C SER A 179 11.86 -8.52 17.08
N LEU A 180 11.70 -9.06 18.28
CA LEU A 180 10.41 -9.56 18.78
C LEU A 180 9.32 -8.50 18.81
N ILE A 181 9.64 -7.28 19.27
CA ILE A 181 8.67 -6.18 19.36
C ILE A 181 8.25 -5.60 18.01
N ASN A 182 8.85 -6.03 16.88
CA ASN A 182 8.37 -5.61 15.57
C ASN A 182 7.02 -6.26 15.22
N ARG A 183 6.89 -7.58 15.44
CA ARG A 183 5.64 -8.31 15.20
C ARG A 183 5.72 -9.70 15.85
N VAL A 184 4.57 -10.26 16.23
CA VAL A 184 4.48 -11.52 16.98
C VAL A 184 5.12 -12.72 16.25
N ASP A 185 5.01 -12.80 14.93
CA ASP A 185 5.56 -13.91 14.12
C ASP A 185 7.09 -13.93 14.04
N LEU A 186 7.76 -12.82 14.35
CA LEU A 186 9.24 -12.81 14.51
C LEU A 186 9.72 -13.72 15.63
N GLY A 187 8.84 -14.12 16.54
CA GLY A 187 9.16 -15.13 17.54
C GLY A 187 9.59 -16.46 16.92
N VAL A 188 9.11 -16.83 15.74
CA VAL A 188 9.53 -18.05 15.02
C VAL A 188 11.00 -17.96 14.61
N VAL A 189 11.40 -16.84 14.00
CA VAL A 189 12.79 -16.62 13.55
C VAL A 189 13.74 -16.51 14.74
N THR A 190 13.36 -15.75 15.76
CA THR A 190 14.19 -15.54 16.95
C THR A 190 14.33 -16.81 17.79
N PHE A 191 13.30 -17.68 17.82
CA PHE A 191 13.39 -19.01 18.41
C PHE A 191 14.45 -19.88 17.73
N MET A 192 14.54 -19.81 16.41
CA MET A 192 15.50 -20.60 15.62
C MET A 192 16.96 -20.20 15.86
N PHE A 193 17.25 -19.01 16.40
CA PHE A 193 18.59 -18.70 16.90
C PHE A 193 19.02 -19.66 18.03
N GLY A 194 18.11 -20.05 18.89
CA GLY A 194 18.36 -21.07 19.91
C GLY A 194 18.73 -22.43 19.30
N ALA A 195 17.95 -22.88 18.29
CA ALA A 195 18.25 -24.11 17.56
C ALA A 195 19.61 -24.03 16.82
N TYR A 196 19.92 -22.88 16.22
CA TYR A 196 21.21 -22.65 15.58
C TYR A 196 22.36 -22.67 16.59
N ALA A 197 22.20 -22.02 17.76
CA ALA A 197 23.18 -22.05 18.85
C ALA A 197 23.45 -23.48 19.37
N PHE A 198 22.37 -24.27 19.53
CA PHE A 198 22.46 -25.68 19.88
C PHE A 198 23.26 -26.47 18.83
N SER A 199 22.99 -26.28 17.56
CA SER A 199 23.71 -26.94 16.46
C SER A 199 25.22 -26.61 16.42
N LEU A 200 25.61 -25.46 17.00
CA LEU A 200 26.99 -25.01 17.14
C LEU A 200 27.62 -25.40 18.48
N LYS A 201 26.90 -26.14 19.32
CA LYS A 201 27.32 -26.53 20.67
C LYS A 201 27.72 -25.32 21.55
N ARG A 202 26.96 -24.20 21.39
CA ARG A 202 27.16 -23.02 22.24
C ARG A 202 26.70 -23.26 23.67
N PRO A 203 27.21 -22.51 24.67
CA PRO A 203 26.74 -22.58 26.05
C PRO A 203 25.20 -22.41 26.13
N TRP A 204 24.56 -23.12 27.05
CA TRP A 204 23.08 -23.18 27.17
C TRP A 204 22.38 -21.83 27.24
N LYS A 205 23.02 -20.79 27.76
CA LYS A 205 22.48 -19.44 27.76
C LYS A 205 22.15 -18.93 26.36
N TRP A 206 22.95 -19.29 25.31
CA TRP A 206 22.72 -18.92 23.93
C TRP A 206 21.59 -19.72 23.26
N VAL A 207 21.28 -20.88 23.80
CA VAL A 207 20.21 -21.77 23.36
C VAL A 207 18.89 -21.37 24.01
N LEU A 208 18.89 -21.31 25.34
CA LEU A 208 17.65 -21.21 26.13
C LEU A 208 17.05 -19.80 26.11
N TRP A 209 17.85 -18.75 26.30
CA TRP A 209 17.28 -17.40 26.41
C TRP A 209 16.53 -16.92 25.14
N PRO A 210 17.08 -17.01 23.90
CA PRO A 210 16.33 -16.64 22.74
C PRO A 210 15.10 -17.53 22.54
N ALA A 211 15.19 -18.83 22.83
CA ALA A 211 14.07 -19.76 22.71
C ALA A 211 12.92 -19.44 23.70
N ILE A 212 13.27 -19.21 24.98
CA ILE A 212 12.29 -18.88 26.03
C ILE A 212 11.61 -17.54 25.75
N LEU A 213 12.38 -16.50 25.46
CA LEU A 213 11.84 -15.16 25.15
C LEU A 213 10.89 -15.22 23.96
N SER A 214 11.29 -15.91 22.90
CA SER A 214 10.48 -16.06 21.69
C SER A 214 9.21 -16.87 21.95
N PHE A 215 9.32 -17.98 22.66
CA PHE A 215 8.18 -18.82 23.02
C PHE A 215 7.17 -18.05 23.86
N LEU A 216 7.61 -17.38 24.90
CA LEU A 216 6.75 -16.57 25.77
C LEU A 216 6.09 -15.43 24.98
N TRP A 217 6.81 -14.79 24.06
CA TRP A 217 6.28 -13.72 23.21
C TRP A 217 5.16 -14.22 22.29
N VAL A 218 5.38 -15.35 21.61
CA VAL A 218 4.39 -15.97 20.71
C VAL A 218 3.17 -16.45 21.50
N VAL A 219 3.37 -17.12 22.63
CA VAL A 219 2.27 -17.61 23.49
C VAL A 219 1.45 -16.43 24.01
N ALA A 220 2.09 -15.42 24.58
CA ALA A 220 1.41 -14.23 25.07
C ALA A 220 0.65 -13.51 23.95
N GLY A 221 1.25 -13.38 22.77
CA GLY A 221 0.64 -12.73 21.63
C GLY A 221 -0.55 -13.48 21.07
N LEU A 222 -0.32 -14.71 20.64
CA LEU A 222 -1.34 -15.48 19.89
C LEU A 222 -2.44 -16.05 20.76
N LEU A 223 -2.16 -16.42 22.01
CA LEU A 223 -3.13 -17.09 22.87
C LEU A 223 -3.80 -16.16 23.89
N ILE A 224 -3.18 -15.02 24.23
CA ILE A 224 -3.72 -14.15 25.30
C ILE A 224 -4.10 -12.77 24.73
N ILE A 225 -3.15 -12.05 24.11
CA ILE A 225 -3.34 -10.62 23.80
C ILE A 225 -4.23 -10.44 22.56
N ILE A 226 -3.85 -11.02 21.43
CA ILE A 226 -4.62 -10.86 20.18
C ILE A 226 -6.06 -11.36 20.32
N PRO A 227 -6.34 -12.55 20.91
CA PRO A 227 -7.72 -13.00 21.10
C PRO A 227 -8.53 -12.10 22.03
N ARG A 228 -7.90 -11.56 23.11
CA ARG A 228 -8.62 -10.70 24.07
C ARG A 228 -9.11 -9.40 23.45
N TYR A 229 -8.29 -8.77 22.62
CA TYR A 229 -8.61 -7.48 22.01
C TYR A 229 -9.25 -7.60 20.63
N LYS A 230 -9.33 -8.82 20.08
CA LYS A 230 -9.95 -9.12 18.78
C LYS A 230 -9.43 -8.19 17.69
N GLY A 231 -8.10 -8.04 17.61
CA GLY A 231 -7.42 -7.27 16.56
C GLY A 231 -7.83 -7.72 15.15
N MET A 232 -7.43 -6.96 14.14
CA MET A 232 -7.77 -7.26 12.73
C MET A 232 -7.11 -8.54 12.21
N LEU A 233 -5.99 -8.96 12.81
CA LEU A 233 -5.23 -10.09 12.31
C LEU A 233 -5.89 -11.41 12.67
N ASN A 234 -6.20 -12.15 11.63
CA ASN A 234 -6.76 -13.50 11.68
C ASN A 234 -5.69 -14.43 11.11
N TYR A 235 -4.66 -14.73 11.91
CA TYR A 235 -3.51 -15.56 11.46
C TYR A 235 -3.93 -16.95 10.98
N ASP A 236 -4.98 -17.53 11.55
CA ASP A 236 -5.50 -18.84 11.15
C ASP A 236 -6.11 -18.81 9.75
N SER A 237 -6.66 -17.69 9.29
CA SER A 237 -7.19 -17.57 7.92
C SER A 237 -6.10 -17.69 6.86
N ASN A 238 -4.84 -17.36 7.19
CA ASN A 238 -3.71 -17.50 6.28
C ASN A 238 -3.37 -18.97 5.99
N TYR A 239 -3.87 -19.89 6.80
CA TYR A 239 -3.63 -21.34 6.70
C TYR A 239 -4.93 -22.14 6.62
N SER A 240 -6.02 -21.50 6.18
CA SER A 240 -7.37 -22.09 6.10
C SER A 240 -7.44 -23.37 5.24
N GLN A 241 -6.48 -23.58 4.31
CA GLN A 241 -6.37 -24.83 3.54
C GLN A 241 -5.97 -26.05 4.39
N PHE A 242 -5.48 -25.82 5.63
CA PHE A 242 -5.17 -26.89 6.59
C PHE A 242 -6.26 -27.06 7.65
N GLY A 243 -7.30 -26.21 7.70
CA GLY A 243 -8.39 -26.28 8.66
C GLY A 243 -8.67 -24.96 9.37
N ASN A 244 -9.61 -24.98 10.30
CA ASN A 244 -10.02 -23.82 11.08
C ASN A 244 -9.35 -23.83 12.46
N GLY A 245 -8.52 -22.80 12.71
CA GLY A 245 -7.79 -22.63 13.97
C GLY A 245 -6.47 -23.40 14.06
N PHE A 246 -5.56 -22.90 14.89
CA PHE A 246 -4.18 -23.39 14.99
C PHE A 246 -4.05 -24.89 15.29
N GLY A 247 -4.93 -25.46 16.11
CA GLY A 247 -4.88 -26.87 16.45
C GLY A 247 -5.07 -27.77 15.24
N GLN A 248 -6.10 -27.52 14.43
CA GLN A 248 -6.36 -28.28 13.20
C GLN A 248 -5.28 -28.07 12.15
N VAL A 249 -4.77 -26.83 12.02
CA VAL A 249 -3.68 -26.53 11.09
C VAL A 249 -2.45 -27.36 11.42
N ILE A 250 -2.01 -27.40 12.68
CA ILE A 250 -0.85 -28.19 13.10
C ILE A 250 -1.12 -29.67 12.89
N GLN A 251 -2.29 -30.17 13.32
CA GLN A 251 -2.68 -31.57 13.16
C GLN A 251 -2.64 -32.00 11.70
N ASN A 252 -3.20 -31.20 10.80
CA ASN A 252 -3.29 -31.56 9.38
C ASN A 252 -1.95 -31.42 8.67
N ILE A 253 -1.07 -30.49 9.05
CA ILE A 253 0.32 -30.45 8.54
C ILE A 253 1.06 -31.75 8.88
N VAL A 254 0.88 -32.28 10.10
CA VAL A 254 1.56 -33.49 10.56
C VAL A 254 0.95 -34.75 9.94
N LEU A 255 -0.39 -34.84 9.89
CA LEU A 255 -1.08 -36.04 9.43
C LEU A 255 -1.17 -36.15 7.89
N HIS A 256 -1.11 -35.01 7.19
CA HIS A 256 -1.29 -34.95 5.73
C HIS A 256 -0.11 -34.26 5.01
N PRO A 257 1.14 -34.79 5.11
CA PRO A 257 2.33 -34.19 4.52
C PRO A 257 2.25 -34.03 2.99
N GLN A 258 1.39 -34.79 2.31
CA GLN A 258 1.12 -34.65 0.88
C GLN A 258 0.47 -33.30 0.53
N ILE A 259 -0.33 -32.71 1.42
CA ILE A 259 -0.91 -31.36 1.24
C ILE A 259 0.21 -30.32 1.28
N LEU A 260 1.08 -30.45 2.30
CA LEU A 260 2.24 -29.56 2.45
C LEU A 260 3.11 -29.61 1.19
N TRP A 261 3.42 -30.80 0.68
CA TRP A 261 4.26 -30.94 -0.54
C TRP A 261 3.61 -30.28 -1.77
N LYS A 262 2.30 -30.47 -1.99
CA LYS A 262 1.58 -29.85 -3.10
C LYS A 262 1.61 -28.31 -3.02
N LEU A 263 1.49 -27.74 -1.82
CA LEU A 263 1.55 -26.30 -1.61
C LEU A 263 2.96 -25.74 -1.82
N LEU A 264 4.00 -26.48 -1.40
CA LEU A 264 5.39 -26.05 -1.58
C LEU A 264 5.84 -26.09 -3.04
N ALA A 265 5.36 -27.04 -3.83
CA ALA A 265 5.81 -27.30 -5.21
C ALA A 265 4.99 -26.54 -6.28
N THR A 266 4.56 -25.31 -6.00
CA THR A 266 3.86 -24.46 -6.97
C THR A 266 4.83 -23.66 -7.84
N LYS A 267 4.37 -23.24 -9.03
CA LYS A 267 5.18 -22.39 -9.92
C LYS A 267 5.50 -21.04 -9.27
N GLU A 268 4.55 -20.48 -8.54
CA GLU A 268 4.67 -19.22 -7.82
C GLU A 268 5.77 -19.31 -6.76
N ASN A 269 5.79 -20.39 -5.99
CA ASN A 269 6.81 -20.64 -4.97
C ASN A 269 8.20 -20.84 -5.57
N VAL A 270 8.30 -21.57 -6.68
CA VAL A 270 9.58 -21.72 -7.40
C VAL A 270 10.06 -20.36 -7.91
N LYS A 271 9.18 -19.55 -8.50
CA LYS A 271 9.50 -18.18 -8.93
C LYS A 271 9.99 -17.35 -7.75
N TYR A 272 9.28 -17.36 -6.63
CA TYR A 272 9.64 -16.63 -5.41
C TYR A 272 11.03 -17.03 -4.89
N LEU A 273 11.34 -18.32 -4.81
CA LEU A 273 12.65 -18.80 -4.39
C LEU A 273 13.75 -18.39 -5.37
N LEU A 274 13.51 -18.46 -6.69
CA LEU A 274 14.45 -17.98 -7.69
C LEU A 274 14.73 -16.48 -7.54
N GLU A 275 13.70 -15.66 -7.39
CA GLU A 275 13.82 -14.20 -7.21
C GLU A 275 14.63 -13.82 -5.96
N ILE A 276 14.55 -14.64 -4.90
CA ILE A 276 15.32 -14.42 -3.66
C ILE A 276 16.77 -14.91 -3.81
N LEU A 277 17.00 -16.07 -4.42
CA LEU A 277 18.31 -16.73 -4.39
C LEU A 277 19.23 -16.33 -5.55
N TRP A 278 18.65 -15.98 -6.70
CA TRP A 278 19.40 -15.61 -7.90
C TRP A 278 20.36 -14.42 -7.68
N PRO A 279 19.97 -13.30 -7.03
CA PRO A 279 20.85 -12.15 -6.87
C PRO A 279 22.10 -12.43 -6.03
N VAL A 280 22.06 -13.47 -5.20
CA VAL A 280 23.17 -13.93 -4.37
C VAL A 280 23.80 -15.23 -4.87
N CYS A 281 23.68 -15.50 -6.20
CA CYS A 281 24.31 -16.64 -6.89
C CYS A 281 23.99 -18.01 -6.28
N PHE A 282 22.82 -18.20 -5.69
CA PHE A 282 22.43 -19.45 -4.99
C PHE A 282 23.39 -19.89 -3.85
N PHE A 283 24.32 -19.05 -3.44
CA PHE A 283 25.23 -19.36 -2.31
C PHE A 283 24.50 -19.74 -1.01
N PRO A 284 23.30 -19.25 -0.70
CA PRO A 284 22.54 -19.71 0.47
C PRO A 284 22.37 -21.24 0.53
N LEU A 285 22.29 -21.91 -0.60
CA LEU A 285 22.17 -23.38 -0.67
C LEU A 285 23.42 -24.11 -0.15
N LEU A 286 24.58 -23.45 -0.14
CA LEU A 286 25.80 -23.94 0.48
C LEU A 286 25.93 -23.51 1.93
N GLY A 287 25.08 -22.60 2.37
CA GLY A 287 24.96 -22.05 3.72
C GLY A 287 23.74 -22.57 4.50
N LEU A 288 23.25 -23.78 4.21
CA LEU A 288 21.98 -24.29 4.75
C LEU A 288 21.89 -24.25 6.28
N LYS A 289 22.99 -24.43 6.99
CA LYS A 289 23.00 -24.39 8.44
C LYS A 289 22.59 -23.01 9.00
N GLU A 290 23.04 -21.96 8.34
CA GLU A 290 22.70 -20.58 8.68
C GLU A 290 21.29 -20.23 8.15
N PHE A 291 20.90 -20.79 7.02
CA PHE A 291 19.57 -20.63 6.42
C PHE A 291 18.46 -21.24 7.29
N LEU A 292 18.77 -22.28 8.07
CA LEU A 292 17.80 -22.88 9.01
C LEU A 292 17.19 -21.88 10.00
N ILE A 293 17.84 -20.75 10.27
CA ILE A 293 17.30 -19.73 11.19
C ILE A 293 16.00 -19.14 10.62
N CYS A 294 15.88 -18.94 9.32
CA CYS A 294 14.65 -18.44 8.68
C CYS A 294 13.81 -19.53 8.02
N ALA A 295 14.21 -20.79 8.08
CA ALA A 295 13.57 -21.88 7.34
C ALA A 295 12.08 -22.04 7.69
N LEU A 296 11.72 -21.96 8.97
CA LEU A 296 10.31 -22.05 9.39
C LEU A 296 9.49 -20.84 8.88
N SER A 297 10.05 -19.63 8.91
CA SER A 297 9.39 -18.44 8.36
C SER A 297 9.28 -18.54 6.84
N MET A 298 10.29 -19.08 6.15
CA MET A 298 10.20 -19.35 4.71
C MET A 298 9.08 -20.36 4.40
N ILE A 299 8.98 -21.45 5.17
CA ILE A 299 7.91 -22.43 5.00
C ILE A 299 6.54 -21.79 5.25
N GLN A 300 6.40 -20.97 6.30
CA GLN A 300 5.17 -20.22 6.57
C GLN A 300 4.74 -19.39 5.33
N HIS A 301 5.66 -18.66 4.70
CA HIS A 301 5.36 -17.91 3.50
C HIS A 301 4.92 -18.83 2.35
N LEU A 302 5.66 -19.89 2.07
CA LEU A 302 5.41 -20.79 0.95
C LEU A 302 4.07 -21.55 1.04
N ILE A 303 3.54 -21.74 2.25
CA ILE A 303 2.27 -22.43 2.50
C ILE A 303 1.12 -21.47 2.83
N SER A 304 1.34 -20.19 2.82
CA SER A 304 0.30 -19.19 3.12
C SER A 304 -0.77 -19.16 2.04
N ALA A 305 -2.04 -19.02 2.43
CA ALA A 305 -3.14 -18.74 1.51
C ALA A 305 -3.13 -17.28 1.00
N ARG A 306 -2.27 -16.42 1.56
CA ARG A 306 -2.10 -15.01 1.12
C ARG A 306 -1.04 -14.93 0.03
N PRO A 307 -1.41 -14.61 -1.22
CA PRO A 307 -0.44 -14.48 -2.31
C PRO A 307 0.67 -13.46 -2.05
N GLN A 308 0.41 -12.46 -1.21
CA GLN A 308 1.36 -11.41 -0.86
C GLN A 308 2.58 -11.94 -0.09
N GLU A 309 2.43 -13.02 0.69
CA GLU A 309 3.50 -13.56 1.53
C GLU A 309 4.55 -14.35 0.73
N HIS A 310 4.16 -14.96 -0.40
CA HIS A 310 5.08 -15.70 -1.25
C HIS A 310 5.44 -14.97 -2.55
N THR A 311 5.64 -13.67 -2.45
CA THR A 311 6.21 -12.81 -3.49
C THR A 311 7.23 -11.84 -2.90
N ILE A 312 8.09 -11.26 -3.74
CA ILE A 312 9.05 -10.24 -3.30
C ILE A 312 8.47 -8.83 -3.28
N TYR A 313 7.22 -8.64 -3.72
CA TYR A 313 6.62 -7.33 -4.02
C TYR A 313 6.18 -6.54 -2.80
N TYR A 314 6.25 -7.15 -1.62
CA TYR A 314 5.81 -6.57 -0.35
C TYR A 314 6.93 -6.62 0.69
N HIS A 315 6.65 -6.14 1.89
CA HIS A 315 7.59 -6.10 3.01
C HIS A 315 7.85 -7.45 3.71
N TYR A 316 7.11 -8.52 3.38
CA TYR A 316 7.20 -9.81 4.10
C TYR A 316 8.56 -10.47 4.04
N THR A 317 9.32 -10.26 2.97
CA THR A 317 10.70 -10.75 2.82
C THR A 317 11.68 -10.18 3.86
N SER A 318 11.29 -9.14 4.62
CA SER A 318 12.15 -8.48 5.62
C SER A 318 12.67 -9.42 6.71
N THR A 319 11.91 -10.47 7.04
CA THR A 319 12.31 -11.49 8.03
C THR A 319 13.27 -12.53 7.47
N ILE A 320 13.31 -12.73 6.15
CA ILE A 320 14.07 -13.75 5.45
C ILE A 320 15.37 -13.19 4.87
N THR A 321 15.33 -11.96 4.35
CA THR A 321 16.47 -11.28 3.71
C THR A 321 17.77 -11.32 4.53
N PRO A 322 17.78 -11.11 5.87
CA PRO A 322 18.98 -11.22 6.68
C PRO A 322 19.68 -12.56 6.51
N PHE A 323 18.92 -13.65 6.54
CA PHE A 323 19.45 -15.01 6.52
C PHE A 323 19.81 -15.49 5.13
N VAL A 324 19.20 -14.93 4.09
CA VAL A 324 19.66 -15.10 2.70
C VAL A 324 21.09 -14.59 2.57
N TYR A 325 21.39 -13.38 3.05
CA TYR A 325 22.73 -12.82 2.99
C TYR A 325 23.73 -13.50 3.95
N ILE A 326 23.31 -13.79 5.18
CA ILE A 326 24.15 -14.55 6.12
C ILE A 326 24.53 -15.91 5.54
N SER A 327 23.55 -16.64 5.00
CA SER A 327 23.77 -17.95 4.40
C SER A 327 24.66 -17.87 3.15
N ALA A 328 24.47 -16.82 2.33
CA ALA A 328 25.34 -16.56 1.19
C ALA A 328 26.80 -16.32 1.62
N ILE A 329 27.02 -15.53 2.67
CA ILE A 329 28.36 -15.29 3.23
C ILE A 329 29.04 -16.61 3.64
N TYR A 330 28.32 -17.46 4.40
CA TYR A 330 28.87 -18.72 4.87
C TYR A 330 29.02 -19.75 3.74
N GLY A 331 28.06 -19.80 2.82
CA GLY A 331 28.12 -20.66 1.63
C GLY A 331 29.31 -20.29 0.74
N MET A 332 29.49 -19.00 0.47
CA MET A 332 30.64 -18.50 -0.30
C MET A 332 31.98 -18.77 0.44
N SER A 333 32.02 -18.62 1.74
CA SER A 333 33.20 -18.94 2.55
C SER A 333 33.59 -20.43 2.45
N ARG A 334 32.61 -21.34 2.43
CA ARG A 334 32.84 -22.79 2.23
C ARG A 334 33.32 -23.08 0.81
N PHE A 335 32.72 -22.45 -0.18
CA PHE A 335 33.07 -22.64 -1.60
C PHE A 335 34.48 -22.15 -1.93
N LEU A 336 34.86 -20.98 -1.37
CA LEU A 336 36.14 -20.32 -1.65
C LEU A 336 37.30 -20.84 -0.81
N LYS A 337 37.07 -21.80 0.08
CA LYS A 337 38.13 -22.38 0.94
C LYS A 337 39.32 -22.86 0.09
N GLY A 338 40.47 -22.18 0.27
CA GLY A 338 41.70 -22.47 -0.49
C GLY A 338 41.79 -21.87 -1.91
N ARG A 339 40.81 -21.13 -2.37
CA ARG A 339 40.79 -20.48 -3.70
C ARG A 339 41.09 -18.98 -3.60
N ARG A 340 41.99 -18.45 -4.46
CA ARG A 340 42.38 -17.03 -4.46
C ARG A 340 41.47 -16.12 -5.32
N ALA A 341 40.45 -16.66 -5.98
CA ALA A 341 39.62 -15.95 -6.96
C ALA A 341 38.48 -15.13 -6.32
N SER A 342 38.80 -14.03 -5.66
CA SER A 342 37.78 -13.10 -5.11
C SER A 342 37.20 -12.14 -6.15
N GLY A 343 38.01 -11.66 -7.10
CA GLY A 343 37.62 -10.65 -8.08
C GLY A 343 36.42 -11.02 -8.96
N PRO A 344 36.42 -12.20 -9.62
CA PRO A 344 35.29 -12.61 -10.46
C PRO A 344 33.96 -12.70 -9.68
N PHE A 345 34.00 -13.13 -8.42
CA PHE A 345 32.77 -13.19 -7.60
C PHE A 345 32.27 -11.80 -7.15
N CYS A 346 33.17 -10.82 -6.95
CA CYS A 346 32.79 -9.44 -6.73
C CYS A 346 31.98 -8.91 -7.92
N VAL A 347 32.50 -9.07 -9.14
CA VAL A 347 31.82 -8.65 -10.36
C VAL A 347 30.48 -9.37 -10.50
N LEU A 348 30.48 -10.68 -10.35
CA LEU A 348 29.28 -11.52 -10.50
C LEU A 348 28.15 -11.07 -9.54
N LEU A 349 28.46 -10.88 -8.25
CA LEU A 349 27.48 -10.43 -7.26
C LEU A 349 26.84 -9.07 -7.61
N ILE A 350 27.66 -8.11 -7.96
CA ILE A 350 27.16 -6.76 -8.34
C ILE A 350 26.32 -6.84 -9.61
N VAL A 351 26.86 -7.50 -10.66
CA VAL A 351 26.16 -7.65 -11.94
C VAL A 351 24.81 -8.34 -11.74
N LEU A 352 24.76 -9.47 -11.04
CA LEU A 352 23.50 -10.19 -10.83
C LEU A 352 22.50 -9.37 -10.00
N SER A 353 22.94 -8.62 -8.99
CA SER A 353 22.05 -7.76 -8.21
C SER A 353 21.46 -6.62 -9.06
N VAL A 354 22.28 -5.98 -9.89
CA VAL A 354 21.83 -4.92 -10.81
C VAL A 354 20.91 -5.49 -11.89
N VAL A 355 21.30 -6.60 -12.52
CA VAL A 355 20.48 -7.28 -13.54
C VAL A 355 19.14 -7.73 -12.95
N SER A 356 19.14 -8.26 -11.72
CA SER A 356 17.89 -8.63 -11.03
C SER A 356 16.95 -7.45 -10.88
N ASN A 357 17.47 -6.28 -10.47
CA ASN A 357 16.67 -5.06 -10.37
C ASN A 357 16.17 -4.58 -11.74
N TYR A 358 16.96 -4.73 -12.77
CA TYR A 358 16.54 -4.41 -14.14
C TYR A 358 15.44 -5.34 -14.64
N LEU A 359 15.54 -6.66 -14.37
CA LEU A 359 14.59 -7.65 -14.88
C LEU A 359 13.26 -7.66 -14.12
N TYR A 360 13.29 -7.53 -12.80
CA TYR A 360 12.10 -7.67 -11.96
C TYR A 360 12.08 -6.75 -10.74
N GLY A 361 12.88 -5.70 -10.74
CA GLY A 361 12.85 -4.66 -9.70
C GLY A 361 11.68 -3.69 -9.87
N PRO A 362 11.30 -2.95 -8.81
CA PRO A 362 10.10 -2.12 -8.82
C PRO A 362 10.13 -0.95 -9.80
N ILE A 363 11.33 -0.48 -10.18
CA ILE A 363 11.49 0.67 -11.08
C ILE A 363 11.36 0.23 -12.55
N SER A 364 11.96 -0.91 -12.93
CA SER A 364 11.97 -1.39 -14.32
C SER A 364 10.62 -1.94 -14.78
N GLU A 365 9.86 -2.54 -13.92
CA GLU A 365 8.55 -3.10 -14.26
C GLU A 365 7.43 -2.05 -14.35
N HIS A 366 7.73 -0.75 -14.25
CA HIS A 366 6.74 0.34 -14.20
C HIS A 366 5.53 0.01 -13.31
N ARG A 367 5.82 -0.66 -12.22
CA ARG A 367 4.77 -1.09 -11.29
C ARG A 367 4.16 0.13 -10.58
N TYR A 368 2.96 -0.08 -10.10
CA TYR A 368 2.16 0.79 -9.25
C TYR A 368 2.97 1.70 -8.28
N TYR A 369 4.11 1.25 -7.73
CA TYR A 369 4.93 2.00 -6.78
C TYR A 369 5.70 3.18 -7.39
N THR A 370 5.86 3.23 -8.70
CA THR A 370 6.62 4.28 -9.39
C THR A 370 5.83 4.95 -10.50
N ALA A 371 4.56 4.57 -10.69
CA ALA A 371 3.73 5.06 -11.79
C ALA A 371 3.46 6.57 -11.72
N LYS A 372 3.35 7.15 -10.51
CA LYS A 372 3.15 8.58 -10.29
C LYS A 372 4.15 9.07 -9.25
N LEU A 373 5.20 9.75 -9.69
CA LEU A 373 6.24 10.34 -8.84
C LEU A 373 6.07 11.84 -8.69
N LEU A 374 5.54 12.53 -9.69
CA LEU A 374 5.38 13.97 -9.67
C LEU A 374 3.92 14.34 -9.42
N SER A 375 3.72 15.34 -8.58
CA SER A 375 2.40 15.93 -8.35
C SER A 375 1.93 16.62 -9.63
N ASP A 376 0.68 16.38 -10.01
CA ASP A 376 -0.04 17.10 -11.06
C ASP A 376 -0.92 18.21 -10.48
N GLU A 377 -1.66 18.90 -11.34
CA GLU A 377 -2.56 19.99 -10.97
C GLU A 377 -3.68 19.52 -10.03
N GLU A 378 -4.16 18.29 -10.23
CA GLU A 378 -5.17 17.69 -9.34
C GLU A 378 -4.62 17.49 -7.91
N ASP A 379 -3.37 17.05 -7.78
CA ASP A 379 -2.73 16.87 -6.47
C ASP A 379 -2.51 18.21 -5.77
N VAL A 380 -2.15 19.26 -6.53
CA VAL A 380 -2.04 20.63 -5.99
C VAL A 380 -3.39 21.07 -5.41
N TYR A 381 -4.48 20.86 -6.15
CA TYR A 381 -5.81 21.21 -5.69
C TYR A 381 -6.27 20.35 -4.50
N LYS A 382 -5.98 19.05 -4.49
CA LYS A 382 -6.23 18.16 -3.34
C LYS A 382 -5.53 18.67 -2.07
N LYS A 383 -4.30 19.20 -2.18
CA LYS A 383 -3.59 19.83 -1.05
C LYS A 383 -4.30 21.07 -0.53
N GLU A 384 -4.86 21.90 -1.40
CA GLU A 384 -5.67 23.05 -0.99
C GLU A 384 -6.97 22.60 -0.26
N MET A 385 -7.59 21.51 -0.72
CA MET A 385 -8.74 20.93 -0.02
C MET A 385 -8.35 20.40 1.37
N LEU A 386 -7.20 19.73 1.51
CA LEU A 386 -6.69 19.25 2.80
C LEU A 386 -6.49 20.36 3.81
N LYS A 387 -6.03 21.55 3.40
CA LYS A 387 -5.84 22.72 4.29
C LYS A 387 -7.13 23.20 4.91
N LYS A 388 -8.31 22.88 4.35
CA LYS A 388 -9.62 23.24 4.90
C LYS A 388 -10.05 22.34 6.05
N ILE A 389 -9.33 21.24 6.31
CA ILE A 389 -9.62 20.31 7.41
C ILE A 389 -8.76 20.71 8.61
N PRO A 390 -9.35 21.18 9.74
CA PRO A 390 -8.58 21.49 10.93
C PRO A 390 -7.78 20.29 11.44
N GLY A 391 -6.58 20.53 11.95
CA GLY A 391 -5.64 19.46 12.35
C GLY A 391 -6.17 18.52 13.42
N ASN A 392 -7.06 19.01 14.30
CA ASN A 392 -7.67 18.25 15.41
C ASN A 392 -9.07 17.70 15.09
N ALA A 393 -9.66 18.04 13.93
CA ALA A 393 -11.02 17.63 13.60
C ALA A 393 -11.08 16.11 13.32
N PRO A 394 -12.10 15.40 13.86
CA PRO A 394 -12.38 14.02 13.48
C PRO A 394 -12.68 13.90 11.98
N VAL A 395 -11.94 13.05 11.29
CA VAL A 395 -12.06 12.90 9.83
C VAL A 395 -12.09 11.44 9.41
N VAL A 396 -12.87 11.18 8.39
CA VAL A 396 -12.84 9.91 7.63
C VAL A 396 -12.36 10.19 6.21
N SER A 397 -11.51 9.31 5.65
CA SER A 397 -11.07 9.47 4.27
C SER A 397 -10.86 8.14 3.54
N THR A 398 -10.78 8.21 2.21
CA THR A 398 -10.28 7.15 1.36
C THR A 398 -8.77 6.98 1.48
N PHE A 399 -8.22 5.89 0.96
CA PHE A 399 -6.85 5.46 1.26
C PHE A 399 -5.77 6.45 0.84
N GLU A 400 -5.91 7.10 -0.32
CA GLU A 400 -4.88 8.02 -0.84
C GLU A 400 -4.62 9.24 0.06
N PHE A 401 -5.62 9.67 0.84
CA PHE A 401 -5.50 10.81 1.77
C PHE A 401 -5.05 10.38 3.17
N SER A 402 -5.15 9.08 3.43
CA SER A 402 -4.95 8.52 4.76
C SER A 402 -3.59 8.88 5.40
N PRO A 403 -2.44 8.79 4.73
CA PRO A 403 -1.16 9.12 5.34
C PRO A 403 -1.04 10.58 5.78
N MET A 404 -1.72 11.49 5.08
CA MET A 404 -1.68 12.93 5.38
C MET A 404 -2.65 13.32 6.51
N LEU A 405 -3.69 12.52 6.73
CA LEU A 405 -4.75 12.80 7.69
C LEU A 405 -4.63 11.99 8.99
N ALA A 406 -3.81 10.94 9.02
CA ALA A 406 -3.75 10.01 10.13
C ALA A 406 -3.08 10.56 11.41
N ALA A 407 -2.29 11.63 11.32
CA ALA A 407 -1.64 12.29 12.47
C ALA A 407 -2.62 13.16 13.27
N ARG A 408 -3.65 12.53 13.87
CA ARG A 408 -4.68 13.20 14.68
C ARG A 408 -5.33 12.22 15.67
N ASN A 409 -6.12 12.73 16.61
CA ASN A 409 -6.76 11.89 17.63
C ASN A 409 -7.81 10.95 17.04
N ASP A 410 -8.67 11.47 16.18
CA ASP A 410 -9.80 10.75 15.62
C ASP A 410 -9.68 10.73 14.10
N TYR A 411 -9.11 9.64 13.60
CA TYR A 411 -8.98 9.33 12.19
C TYR A 411 -9.67 7.99 11.88
N TYR A 412 -10.47 7.97 10.83
CA TYR A 412 -11.27 6.82 10.40
C TYR A 412 -11.07 6.54 8.92
N SER A 413 -11.18 5.27 8.53
CA SER A 413 -11.06 4.89 7.13
C SER A 413 -12.42 4.65 6.50
N PHE A 414 -12.65 5.28 5.34
CA PHE A 414 -13.94 5.26 4.65
C PHE A 414 -14.32 3.86 4.13
N HIS A 415 -13.35 2.99 3.87
CA HIS A 415 -13.62 1.64 3.37
C HIS A 415 -14.50 0.81 4.31
N TYR A 416 -14.43 1.00 5.63
CA TYR A 416 -15.32 0.32 6.59
C TYR A 416 -16.78 0.76 6.44
N ILE A 417 -17.00 2.05 6.20
CA ILE A 417 -18.33 2.61 5.92
C ILE A 417 -18.83 2.05 4.59
N TYR A 418 -18.00 2.14 3.56
CA TYR A 418 -18.33 1.64 2.22
C TYR A 418 -18.65 0.14 2.21
N TRP A 419 -17.82 -0.67 2.86
CA TRP A 419 -18.03 -2.12 2.98
C TRP A 419 -19.16 -2.49 3.95
N GLY A 420 -19.43 -1.65 4.97
CA GLY A 420 -20.42 -1.89 6.02
C GLY A 420 -19.96 -2.84 7.13
N TYR A 421 -18.70 -3.30 7.10
CA TYR A 421 -18.15 -4.24 8.09
C TYR A 421 -16.80 -3.76 8.61
N PHE A 422 -16.54 -4.01 9.90
CA PHE A 422 -15.20 -3.83 10.47
C PHE A 422 -14.27 -4.99 10.08
N ARG A 423 -14.84 -6.22 10.08
CA ARG A 423 -14.23 -7.46 9.60
C ARG A 423 -15.36 -8.39 9.16
N ARG A 424 -15.02 -9.48 8.46
CA ARG A 424 -16.03 -10.42 7.95
C ARG A 424 -17.00 -10.84 9.05
N GLY A 425 -18.29 -10.58 8.84
CA GLY A 425 -19.38 -10.92 9.77
C GLY A 425 -19.56 -9.98 10.98
N VAL A 426 -18.77 -8.89 11.09
CA VAL A 426 -18.92 -7.88 12.16
C VAL A 426 -19.29 -6.55 11.54
N PRO A 427 -20.54 -6.08 11.68
CA PRO A 427 -20.95 -4.77 11.16
C PRO A 427 -20.08 -3.64 11.70
N TYR A 428 -19.80 -2.65 10.84
CA TYR A 428 -19.07 -1.45 11.26
C TYR A 428 -20.04 -0.45 11.89
N GLN A 429 -19.72 -0.03 13.09
CA GLN A 429 -20.44 1.06 13.75
C GLN A 429 -19.79 2.37 13.38
N VAL A 430 -20.48 3.18 12.59
CA VAL A 430 -19.99 4.49 12.15
C VAL A 430 -19.86 5.43 13.35
N PRO A 431 -18.67 6.00 13.61
CA PRO A 431 -18.48 6.93 14.73
C PRO A 431 -19.27 8.23 14.54
N GLU A 432 -20.03 8.63 15.55
CA GLU A 432 -20.89 9.83 15.51
C GLU A 432 -20.12 11.15 15.50
N ASN A 433 -18.87 11.13 16.00
CA ASN A 433 -18.02 12.31 16.11
C ASN A 433 -17.35 12.73 14.79
N ILE A 434 -17.51 12.01 13.70
CA ILE A 434 -16.94 12.38 12.40
C ILE A 434 -17.48 13.76 11.97
N GLN A 435 -16.56 14.71 11.71
CA GLN A 435 -16.89 16.07 11.29
C GLN A 435 -16.59 16.34 9.82
N TYR A 436 -15.58 15.68 9.27
CA TYR A 436 -15.16 15.83 7.89
C TYR A 436 -15.07 14.45 7.20
N ALA A 437 -15.43 14.42 5.90
CA ALA A 437 -15.22 13.27 5.05
C ALA A 437 -14.48 13.73 3.78
N PHE A 438 -13.34 13.09 3.46
CA PHE A 438 -12.56 13.39 2.28
C PHE A 438 -12.47 12.12 1.42
N ILE A 439 -13.20 12.11 0.32
CA ILE A 439 -13.53 10.90 -0.44
C ILE A 439 -13.06 11.05 -1.88
N ASN A 440 -12.28 10.07 -2.36
CA ASN A 440 -12.10 9.80 -3.77
C ASN A 440 -13.01 8.62 -4.15
N PHE A 441 -14.04 8.89 -4.96
CA PHE A 441 -15.02 7.88 -5.40
C PHE A 441 -14.42 6.84 -6.34
N GLU A 442 -13.27 7.14 -6.96
CA GLU A 442 -12.51 6.24 -7.81
C GLU A 442 -11.31 5.60 -7.10
N ASP A 443 -11.19 5.75 -5.75
CA ASP A 443 -10.13 5.08 -4.98
C ASP A 443 -10.16 3.57 -5.23
N ARG A 444 -9.11 3.10 -5.90
CA ARG A 444 -9.01 1.73 -6.40
C ARG A 444 -9.01 0.70 -5.27
N ARG A 445 -8.38 1.03 -4.14
CA ARG A 445 -8.29 0.15 -2.98
C ARG A 445 -9.63 0.07 -2.26
N MET A 446 -10.32 1.18 -2.06
CA MET A 446 -11.66 1.21 -1.49
C MET A 446 -12.61 0.35 -2.33
N ARG A 447 -12.61 0.50 -3.65
CA ARG A 447 -13.49 -0.26 -4.56
C ARG A 447 -13.24 -1.76 -4.53
N SER A 448 -12.06 -2.24 -4.14
CA SER A 448 -11.79 -3.67 -3.95
C SER A 448 -12.58 -4.29 -2.79
N TRP A 449 -13.15 -3.47 -1.90
CA TRP A 449 -14.02 -3.88 -0.80
C TRP A 449 -15.52 -3.77 -1.12
N LYS A 450 -15.87 -3.53 -2.39
CA LYS A 450 -17.26 -3.36 -2.82
C LYS A 450 -18.08 -4.62 -2.56
N ASN A 451 -19.32 -4.41 -2.06
CA ASN A 451 -20.39 -5.40 -1.98
C ASN A 451 -21.72 -4.83 -2.49
N GLN A 452 -22.79 -5.59 -2.42
CA GLN A 452 -24.12 -5.20 -2.95
C GLN A 452 -24.72 -3.96 -2.28
N ASN A 453 -24.28 -3.56 -1.09
CA ASN A 453 -24.83 -2.43 -0.33
C ASN A 453 -23.88 -1.24 -0.25
N SER A 454 -22.73 -1.29 -0.92
CA SER A 454 -21.70 -0.25 -0.79
C SER A 454 -22.16 1.14 -1.24
N ASP A 455 -22.98 1.21 -2.29
CA ASP A 455 -23.63 2.44 -2.75
C ASP A 455 -24.59 3.01 -1.71
N LEU A 456 -25.45 2.18 -1.13
CA LEU A 456 -26.36 2.57 -0.06
C LEU A 456 -25.63 3.01 1.20
N ASN A 457 -24.60 2.27 1.62
CA ASN A 457 -23.81 2.61 2.80
C ASN A 457 -23.16 3.99 2.65
N MET A 458 -22.57 4.25 1.48
CA MET A 458 -21.92 5.52 1.16
C MET A 458 -22.94 6.67 1.14
N ARG A 459 -24.05 6.49 0.45
CA ARG A 459 -25.13 7.48 0.37
C ARG A 459 -25.74 7.75 1.74
N SER A 460 -26.13 6.71 2.48
CA SER A 460 -26.70 6.84 3.82
C SER A 460 -25.77 7.54 4.80
N PHE A 461 -24.46 7.27 4.72
CA PHE A 461 -23.48 7.96 5.55
C PHE A 461 -23.50 9.48 5.31
N LEU A 462 -23.52 9.90 4.06
CA LEU A 462 -23.48 11.31 3.71
C LEU A 462 -24.82 12.02 3.98
N GLU A 463 -25.95 11.43 3.60
CA GLU A 463 -27.28 12.01 3.75
C GLU A 463 -27.74 11.99 5.22
N ASN A 464 -27.75 10.84 5.88
CA ASN A 464 -28.18 10.70 7.27
C ASN A 464 -27.21 11.38 8.26
N GLY A 465 -25.93 11.47 7.88
CA GLY A 465 -24.91 12.21 8.64
C GLY A 465 -24.96 13.72 8.44
N ASN A 466 -25.81 14.22 7.56
CA ASN A 466 -25.97 15.66 7.26
C ASN A 466 -24.67 16.29 6.73
N PHE A 467 -23.97 15.61 5.82
CA PHE A 467 -22.72 16.08 5.25
C PHE A 467 -22.96 16.97 4.01
N GLY A 468 -22.62 18.25 4.11
CA GLY A 468 -22.63 19.18 2.97
C GLY A 468 -21.26 19.24 2.28
N VAL A 469 -21.27 19.44 0.97
CA VAL A 469 -20.07 19.56 0.12
C VAL A 469 -19.41 20.92 0.36
N ILE A 470 -18.15 20.90 0.85
CA ILE A 470 -17.31 22.11 0.93
C ILE A 470 -16.68 22.43 -0.42
N ASP A 471 -16.18 21.38 -1.10
CA ASP A 471 -15.48 21.47 -2.36
C ASP A 471 -15.41 20.12 -3.04
N TYR A 472 -15.36 20.11 -4.37
CA TYR A 472 -15.15 18.88 -5.13
C TYR A 472 -14.43 19.17 -6.44
N ILE A 473 -13.74 18.16 -6.96
CA ILE A 473 -12.98 18.18 -8.19
C ILE A 473 -12.90 16.77 -8.76
N ASN A 474 -13.12 16.60 -10.03
CA ASN A 474 -13.10 15.28 -10.67
C ASN A 474 -13.92 14.26 -9.84
N ASN A 475 -13.26 13.22 -9.34
CA ASN A 475 -13.89 12.20 -8.48
C ASN A 475 -13.59 12.38 -6.99
N VAL A 476 -13.11 13.54 -6.58
CA VAL A 476 -12.73 13.83 -5.18
C VAL A 476 -13.64 14.88 -4.59
N ALA A 477 -14.19 14.62 -3.41
CA ALA A 477 -15.02 15.58 -2.70
C ALA A 477 -14.65 15.67 -1.20
N LEU A 478 -14.69 16.90 -0.68
CA LEU A 478 -14.56 17.21 0.72
C LEU A 478 -15.91 17.62 1.29
N PHE A 479 -16.32 16.93 2.34
CA PHE A 479 -17.58 17.18 3.04
C PHE A 479 -17.34 17.60 4.48
N ARG A 480 -18.30 18.36 5.02
CA ARG A 480 -18.36 18.69 6.44
C ARG A 480 -19.77 18.45 6.97
N LYS A 481 -19.83 17.87 8.17
CA LYS A 481 -21.09 17.63 8.88
C LYS A 481 -21.80 18.94 9.20
N ASN A 482 -23.11 19.01 8.96
CA ASN A 482 -23.95 20.17 9.16
C ASN A 482 -23.52 21.44 8.36
N PHE A 483 -22.83 21.25 7.25
CA PHE A 483 -22.45 22.35 6.37
C PHE A 483 -23.58 22.63 5.37
N VAL A 484 -24.13 23.84 5.44
CA VAL A 484 -25.18 24.29 4.51
C VAL A 484 -24.52 24.75 3.20
N THR A 485 -24.93 24.20 2.10
CA THR A 485 -24.40 24.51 0.76
C THR A 485 -25.41 24.21 -0.33
N ASP A 486 -25.36 25.00 -1.39
CA ASP A 486 -26.14 24.76 -2.61
C ASP A 486 -25.39 23.77 -3.56
N GLN A 487 -24.13 23.45 -3.28
CA GLN A 487 -23.35 22.50 -4.09
C GLN A 487 -23.78 21.07 -3.76
N LYS A 488 -24.21 20.35 -4.78
CA LYS A 488 -24.57 18.93 -4.70
C LYS A 488 -23.81 18.17 -5.76
N LEU A 489 -23.37 16.96 -5.45
CA LEU A 489 -22.77 16.06 -6.44
C LEU A 489 -23.82 15.49 -7.38
N PHE A 490 -25.03 15.25 -6.87
CA PHE A 490 -26.19 14.91 -7.66
C PHE A 490 -27.47 15.36 -6.95
N GLY A 491 -28.55 15.48 -7.70
CA GLY A 491 -29.89 15.80 -7.21
C GLY A 491 -30.92 14.79 -7.74
N ILE A 492 -32.00 14.63 -6.99
CA ILE A 492 -33.16 13.83 -7.40
C ILE A 492 -34.36 14.77 -7.39
N ASN A 493 -34.96 15.00 -8.54
CA ASN A 493 -36.14 15.80 -8.73
C ASN A 493 -37.30 14.88 -9.10
N GLN A 494 -38.54 15.36 -8.99
CA GLN A 494 -39.67 14.73 -9.68
C GLN A 494 -39.62 15.14 -11.13
N LEU A 495 -39.82 14.18 -12.02
CA LEU A 495 -39.95 14.44 -13.45
C LEU A 495 -41.18 15.33 -13.69
N ASP A 496 -40.96 16.47 -14.33
CA ASP A 496 -42.06 17.32 -14.75
C ASP A 496 -42.57 16.85 -16.15
N PRO A 497 -43.73 16.24 -16.23
CA PRO A 497 -44.27 15.75 -17.52
C PRO A 497 -44.44 16.83 -18.56
N SER A 498 -44.53 18.12 -18.17
CA SER A 498 -44.67 19.25 -19.09
C SER A 498 -43.37 19.62 -19.79
N HIS A 499 -42.22 19.12 -19.31
CA HIS A 499 -40.88 19.31 -19.89
C HIS A 499 -40.37 18.09 -20.68
N ASP A 500 -41.23 17.13 -21.00
CA ASP A 500 -40.87 15.96 -21.85
C ASP A 500 -40.80 16.31 -23.35
N ASP A 501 -40.26 17.50 -23.66
CA ASP A 501 -40.03 17.94 -25.03
C ASP A 501 -38.77 17.29 -25.60
N GLY A 502 -38.88 15.96 -25.85
CA GLY A 502 -37.97 15.23 -26.70
C GLY A 502 -36.49 15.31 -26.32
N GLY A 503 -36.02 14.54 -25.30
CA GLY A 503 -34.63 14.50 -24.82
C GLY A 503 -33.56 14.54 -25.90
N PHE A 504 -32.32 14.72 -25.44
CA PHE A 504 -31.16 14.99 -26.29
C PHE A 504 -30.48 13.70 -26.81
N LEU A 505 -30.38 12.68 -25.94
CA LEU A 505 -29.73 11.42 -26.25
C LEU A 505 -30.40 10.24 -25.53
N GLN A 506 -30.45 9.10 -26.23
CA GLN A 506 -30.76 7.81 -25.62
C GLN A 506 -29.49 6.94 -25.51
N ALA A 507 -29.30 6.33 -24.38
CA ALA A 507 -28.19 5.42 -24.11
C ALA A 507 -28.72 4.00 -23.84
N GLY A 508 -28.49 3.10 -24.78
CA GLY A 508 -29.14 1.79 -24.80
C GLY A 508 -30.66 1.95 -24.81
N ASP A 509 -31.35 0.95 -24.25
CA ASP A 509 -32.82 0.98 -24.14
C ASP A 509 -33.31 1.62 -22.83
N GLY A 510 -32.41 1.87 -21.88
CA GLY A 510 -32.75 2.17 -20.48
C GLY A 510 -32.60 3.61 -20.03
N LEU A 511 -31.74 4.43 -20.65
CA LEU A 511 -31.43 5.78 -20.19
C LEU A 511 -31.65 6.84 -21.22
N LYS A 512 -32.20 7.99 -20.81
CA LYS A 512 -32.36 9.18 -21.59
C LYS A 512 -31.65 10.36 -20.95
N LEU A 513 -30.80 11.08 -21.68
CA LEU A 513 -30.24 12.36 -21.27
C LEU A 513 -31.08 13.48 -21.85
N GLN A 514 -31.75 14.25 -20.99
CA GLN A 514 -32.69 15.27 -21.38
C GLN A 514 -32.04 16.62 -21.67
N GLN A 515 -31.09 17.00 -20.75
CA GLN A 515 -30.46 18.31 -20.81
C GLN A 515 -29.00 18.21 -20.38
N ILE A 516 -28.18 19.14 -20.83
CA ILE A 516 -26.80 19.35 -20.43
C ILE A 516 -26.59 20.83 -20.22
N ASP A 517 -26.15 21.19 -18.97
CA ASP A 517 -25.72 22.55 -18.66
C ASP A 517 -24.20 22.55 -18.49
N ILE A 518 -23.53 23.51 -19.14
CA ILE A 518 -22.06 23.61 -19.11
C ILE A 518 -21.66 25.05 -18.78
N HIS A 519 -20.78 25.19 -17.81
CA HIS A 519 -20.23 26.47 -17.38
C HIS A 519 -18.73 26.38 -17.12
N GLU A 520 -17.96 27.37 -17.58
CA GLU A 520 -16.58 27.58 -17.13
C GLU A 520 -16.60 28.20 -15.73
N ASP A 521 -15.75 27.67 -14.84
CA ASP A 521 -15.54 28.18 -13.48
C ASP A 521 -14.05 28.35 -13.22
N ARG A 522 -13.66 29.34 -12.42
CA ARG A 522 -12.26 29.56 -12.03
C ARG A 522 -12.14 29.66 -10.51
N LYS A 523 -11.21 28.88 -9.97
CA LYS A 523 -10.96 28.89 -8.53
C LYS A 523 -9.49 28.55 -8.26
N TYR A 524 -8.85 29.32 -7.36
CA TYR A 524 -7.44 29.15 -6.99
C TYR A 524 -6.44 29.16 -8.17
N GLY A 525 -6.77 29.93 -9.24
CA GLY A 525 -5.92 30.01 -10.42
C GLY A 525 -6.14 28.89 -11.47
N HIS A 526 -6.95 27.88 -11.15
CA HIS A 526 -7.30 26.80 -12.08
C HIS A 526 -8.64 27.02 -12.76
N THR A 527 -8.76 26.52 -13.98
CA THR A 527 -9.98 26.52 -14.77
C THR A 527 -10.71 25.19 -14.66
N PHE A 528 -12.01 25.24 -14.48
CA PHE A 528 -12.89 24.07 -14.38
C PHE A 528 -13.98 24.12 -15.42
N LEU A 529 -14.36 22.96 -15.92
CA LEU A 529 -15.59 22.75 -16.66
C LEU A 529 -16.62 22.13 -15.71
N ARG A 530 -17.65 22.91 -15.37
CA ARG A 530 -18.82 22.39 -14.65
C ARG A 530 -19.81 21.86 -15.67
N MET A 531 -20.34 20.67 -15.39
CA MET A 531 -21.34 20.03 -16.23
C MET A 531 -22.41 19.43 -15.33
N ALA A 532 -23.68 19.78 -15.62
CA ALA A 532 -24.84 19.12 -15.05
C ALA A 532 -25.54 18.31 -16.15
N LEU A 533 -25.72 17.04 -15.89
CA LEU A 533 -26.36 16.08 -16.80
C LEU A 533 -27.71 15.66 -16.21
N TYR A 534 -28.77 15.86 -16.95
CA TYR A 534 -30.14 15.55 -16.52
C TYR A 534 -30.59 14.23 -17.13
N TRP A 535 -30.59 13.20 -16.29
CA TRP A 535 -30.89 11.84 -16.70
C TRP A 535 -32.31 11.40 -16.32
N HIS A 536 -32.90 10.59 -17.17
CA HIS A 536 -34.17 9.94 -16.94
C HIS A 536 -34.09 8.45 -17.27
N LEU A 537 -34.82 7.61 -16.50
CA LEU A 537 -34.90 6.17 -16.69
C LEU A 537 -36.08 5.82 -17.59
N LEU A 538 -35.83 5.27 -18.77
CA LEU A 538 -36.86 4.76 -19.69
C LEU A 538 -37.31 3.36 -19.30
N GLU A 539 -36.35 2.46 -19.17
CA GLU A 539 -36.59 1.08 -18.80
C GLU A 539 -35.67 0.68 -17.63
N PRO A 540 -36.09 -0.28 -16.77
CA PRO A 540 -35.26 -0.74 -15.67
C PRO A 540 -33.85 -1.13 -16.15
N ASN A 541 -32.83 -0.59 -15.52
CA ASN A 541 -31.44 -0.86 -15.85
C ASN A 541 -30.78 -1.54 -14.65
N GLU A 542 -30.19 -2.72 -14.86
CA GLU A 542 -29.53 -3.49 -13.79
C GLU A 542 -28.03 -3.18 -13.67
N GLU A 543 -27.50 -2.26 -14.52
CA GLU A 543 -26.07 -2.05 -14.66
C GLU A 543 -25.57 -0.80 -13.93
N GLU A 544 -24.36 -0.90 -13.39
CA GLU A 544 -23.59 0.28 -13.06
C GLU A 544 -22.91 0.81 -14.32
N ILE A 545 -23.04 2.10 -14.52
CA ILE A 545 -22.55 2.77 -15.72
C ILE A 545 -21.41 3.71 -15.38
N LYS A 546 -20.33 3.60 -16.14
CA LYS A 546 -19.21 4.54 -16.15
C LYS A 546 -19.31 5.42 -17.38
N MET A 547 -19.25 6.72 -17.14
CA MET A 547 -19.21 7.75 -18.17
C MET A 547 -17.75 8.14 -18.42
N VAL A 548 -17.39 8.33 -19.68
CA VAL A 548 -16.14 8.94 -20.12
C VAL A 548 -16.46 10.15 -20.95
N ILE A 549 -15.88 11.30 -20.61
CA ILE A 549 -16.01 12.56 -21.32
C ILE A 549 -14.60 12.96 -21.79
N TRP A 550 -14.51 13.46 -23.02
CA TRP A 550 -13.27 14.04 -23.51
C TRP A 550 -13.52 15.29 -24.34
N LEU A 551 -12.51 16.15 -24.35
CA LEU A 551 -12.47 17.36 -25.14
C LEU A 551 -11.60 17.13 -26.38
N ARG A 552 -12.13 17.54 -27.54
CA ARG A 552 -11.45 17.51 -28.82
C ARG A 552 -11.28 18.93 -29.35
N ASP A 553 -10.07 19.27 -29.75
CA ASP A 553 -9.74 20.57 -30.32
C ASP A 553 -10.24 20.72 -31.80
N GLU A 554 -10.05 21.90 -32.38
CA GLU A 554 -10.40 22.19 -33.76
C GLU A 554 -9.60 21.35 -34.78
N ASN A 555 -8.46 20.80 -34.40
CA ASN A 555 -7.63 19.92 -35.23
C ASN A 555 -8.08 18.45 -35.16
N GLY A 556 -9.09 18.13 -34.36
CA GLY A 556 -9.60 16.78 -34.16
C GLY A 556 -8.77 15.96 -33.16
N GLN A 557 -7.89 16.60 -32.36
CA GLN A 557 -7.07 15.94 -31.35
C GLN A 557 -7.76 15.94 -29.99
N ASP A 558 -7.76 14.78 -29.31
CA ASP A 558 -8.27 14.67 -27.94
C ASP A 558 -7.24 15.25 -26.96
N VAL A 559 -7.60 16.34 -26.28
CA VAL A 559 -6.71 17.13 -25.42
C VAL A 559 -6.96 16.99 -23.93
N PHE A 560 -8.09 16.40 -23.56
CA PHE A 560 -8.47 16.14 -22.18
C PHE A 560 -9.43 14.97 -22.11
N SER A 561 -9.34 14.17 -21.04
CA SER A 561 -10.31 13.12 -20.75
C SER A 561 -10.62 13.05 -19.26
N TYR A 562 -11.89 12.78 -18.97
CA TYR A 562 -12.40 12.59 -17.62
C TYR A 562 -13.30 11.35 -17.60
N SER A 563 -13.25 10.58 -16.53
CA SER A 563 -14.16 9.46 -16.35
C SER A 563 -14.68 9.36 -14.93
N SER A 564 -15.97 9.11 -14.79
CA SER A 564 -16.67 8.95 -13.52
C SER A 564 -17.79 7.92 -13.65
N LYS A 565 -18.21 7.35 -12.54
CA LYS A 565 -19.51 6.68 -12.48
C LYS A 565 -20.61 7.71 -12.44
N ILE A 566 -21.76 7.40 -13.02
CA ILE A 566 -22.96 8.23 -12.86
C ILE A 566 -23.25 8.41 -11.36
N CYS A 567 -23.55 9.63 -10.94
CA CYS A 567 -23.74 10.02 -9.55
C CYS A 567 -22.61 9.56 -8.62
N TYR A 568 -21.37 9.49 -9.12
CA TYR A 568 -20.19 9.01 -8.37
C TYR A 568 -20.34 7.59 -7.79
N GLY A 569 -21.31 6.81 -8.31
CA GLY A 569 -21.65 5.47 -7.82
C GLY A 569 -22.45 5.46 -6.52
N MET A 570 -22.94 6.60 -6.02
CA MET A 570 -23.80 6.70 -4.85
C MET A 570 -25.26 6.42 -5.14
N TYR A 571 -25.70 6.70 -6.36
CA TYR A 571 -27.06 6.45 -6.84
C TYR A 571 -27.00 5.92 -8.27
N PRO A 572 -26.67 4.63 -8.46
CA PRO A 572 -26.53 4.04 -9.78
C PRO A 572 -27.91 3.84 -10.45
N PRO A 573 -27.98 3.74 -11.80
CA PRO A 573 -29.23 3.69 -12.55
C PRO A 573 -30.21 2.58 -12.12
N PHE A 574 -29.71 1.44 -11.63
CA PHE A 574 -30.58 0.36 -11.13
C PHE A 574 -31.36 0.69 -9.83
N ARG A 575 -31.08 1.84 -9.22
CA ARG A 575 -31.79 2.38 -8.05
C ARG A 575 -32.82 3.44 -8.39
N TRP A 576 -32.86 3.92 -9.65
CA TRP A 576 -33.69 5.05 -10.05
C TRP A 576 -35.16 4.66 -10.21
N GLY A 577 -36.07 5.57 -9.83
CA GLY A 577 -37.47 5.50 -10.16
C GLY A 577 -37.77 6.06 -11.57
N LYS A 578 -38.79 5.55 -12.23
CA LYS A 578 -39.22 6.06 -13.58
C LYS A 578 -39.73 7.49 -13.52
N GLU A 579 -40.16 7.98 -12.38
CA GLU A 579 -40.67 9.35 -12.19
C GLU A 579 -39.60 10.31 -11.66
N GLU A 580 -38.34 9.87 -11.64
CA GLU A 580 -37.24 10.68 -11.17
C GLU A 580 -36.44 11.28 -12.32
N GLU A 581 -36.11 12.57 -12.19
CA GLU A 581 -35.08 13.24 -12.95
C GLU A 581 -33.80 13.31 -12.09
N ILE A 582 -32.71 12.76 -12.59
CA ILE A 582 -31.44 12.72 -11.88
C ILE A 582 -30.50 13.77 -12.45
N VAL A 583 -30.11 14.74 -11.61
CA VAL A 583 -29.15 15.78 -11.98
C VAL A 583 -27.77 15.35 -11.50
N ASP A 584 -26.90 14.95 -12.42
CA ASP A 584 -25.54 14.45 -12.12
C ASP A 584 -24.53 15.58 -12.38
N ASN A 585 -23.92 16.11 -11.30
CA ASN A 585 -23.08 17.29 -11.36
C ASN A 585 -21.59 16.94 -11.34
N HIS A 586 -20.86 17.36 -12.35
CA HIS A 586 -19.43 17.16 -12.46
C HIS A 586 -18.68 18.50 -12.49
N ARG A 587 -17.50 18.53 -11.89
CA ARG A 587 -16.57 19.66 -11.92
C ARG A 587 -15.20 19.14 -12.29
N MET A 588 -14.87 19.26 -13.56
CA MET A 588 -13.65 18.71 -14.16
C MET A 588 -12.55 19.76 -14.17
N LEU A 589 -11.37 19.42 -13.66
CA LEU A 589 -10.20 20.28 -13.74
C LEU A 589 -9.64 20.23 -15.16
N LEU A 590 -9.62 21.37 -15.82
CA LEU A 590 -8.98 21.49 -17.13
C LEU A 590 -7.48 21.72 -16.97
N PRO A 591 -6.63 21.13 -17.85
CA PRO A 591 -5.20 21.38 -17.83
C PRO A 591 -4.86 22.89 -17.96
N ASP A 592 -3.93 23.40 -17.16
CA ASP A 592 -3.50 24.81 -17.21
C ASP A 592 -2.94 25.19 -18.57
N GLY A 593 -2.34 24.24 -19.29
CA GLY A 593 -1.80 24.41 -20.64
C GLY A 593 -2.86 24.37 -21.77
N LEU A 594 -4.14 24.15 -21.46
CA LEU A 594 -5.18 24.10 -22.49
C LEU A 594 -5.40 25.49 -23.12
N ALA A 595 -5.19 25.61 -24.44
CA ALA A 595 -5.31 26.88 -25.17
C ALA A 595 -6.73 27.49 -25.08
N GLN A 596 -6.85 28.79 -25.33
CA GLN A 596 -8.16 29.40 -25.58
C GLN A 596 -8.67 28.96 -26.95
N GLY A 597 -9.96 28.69 -27.07
CA GLY A 597 -10.56 28.24 -28.33
C GLY A 597 -11.79 27.37 -28.14
N LYS A 598 -12.32 26.89 -29.24
CA LYS A 598 -13.54 26.04 -29.27
C LYS A 598 -13.17 24.57 -29.15
N TYR A 599 -13.86 23.87 -28.27
CA TYR A 599 -13.67 22.45 -28.03
C TYR A 599 -15.00 21.72 -28.23
N GLN A 600 -14.93 20.58 -28.87
CA GLN A 600 -16.06 19.64 -28.95
C GLN A 600 -15.99 18.70 -27.74
N ILE A 601 -17.14 18.48 -27.10
CA ILE A 601 -17.26 17.57 -25.95
C ILE A 601 -17.91 16.28 -26.44
N PHE A 602 -17.22 15.19 -26.24
CA PHE A 602 -17.69 13.84 -26.54
C PHE A 602 -17.97 13.06 -25.25
N MET A 603 -18.93 12.14 -25.35
CA MET A 603 -19.28 11.23 -24.26
C MET A 603 -19.37 9.79 -24.76
N ALA A 604 -18.92 8.84 -23.96
CA ALA A 604 -19.20 7.42 -24.08
C ALA A 604 -19.62 6.84 -22.74
N LEU A 605 -20.45 5.81 -22.77
CA LEU A 605 -20.92 5.09 -21.60
C LEU A 605 -20.47 3.64 -21.66
N TYR A 606 -20.09 3.10 -20.50
CA TYR A 606 -19.60 1.74 -20.36
C TYR A 606 -20.33 1.02 -19.22
N SER A 607 -20.75 -0.21 -19.48
CA SER A 607 -21.16 -1.11 -18.42
C SER A 607 -19.96 -1.51 -17.56
N LEU A 608 -20.09 -1.42 -16.24
CA LEU A 608 -19.03 -1.89 -15.32
C LEU A 608 -19.06 -3.40 -15.09
N ALA A 609 -20.12 -4.10 -15.51
CA ALA A 609 -20.24 -5.54 -15.35
C ALA A 609 -19.29 -6.30 -16.28
N ASP A 610 -19.19 -5.89 -17.53
CA ASP A 610 -18.43 -6.58 -18.58
C ASP A 610 -17.52 -5.66 -19.41
N GLY A 611 -17.53 -4.35 -19.15
CA GLY A 611 -16.74 -3.36 -19.87
C GLY A 611 -17.25 -3.03 -21.28
N ARG A 612 -18.45 -3.51 -21.68
CA ARG A 612 -19.02 -3.20 -22.99
C ARG A 612 -19.43 -1.75 -23.10
N ILE A 613 -19.32 -1.22 -24.30
CA ILE A 613 -19.80 0.12 -24.64
C ILE A 613 -21.33 0.06 -24.74
N ILE A 614 -22.01 1.01 -24.08
CA ILE A 614 -23.45 1.23 -24.22
C ILE A 614 -23.64 2.16 -25.40
N PRO A 615 -24.35 1.72 -26.48
CA PRO A 615 -24.59 2.56 -27.66
C PRO A 615 -25.38 3.79 -27.27
N VAL A 616 -25.00 4.94 -27.83
CA VAL A 616 -25.71 6.22 -27.65
C VAL A 616 -26.26 6.72 -29.02
N GLN A 617 -27.44 7.28 -29.01
CA GLN A 617 -28.11 7.78 -30.22
C GLN A 617 -28.79 9.11 -29.91
N ARG A 618 -28.81 10.03 -30.89
CA ARG A 618 -29.53 11.30 -30.75
C ARG A 618 -31.02 11.09 -30.81
N ILE A 619 -31.73 11.97 -30.10
CA ILE A 619 -33.18 12.09 -30.16
C ILE A 619 -33.53 13.44 -30.78
N ASP A 620 -34.47 13.48 -31.70
CA ASP A 620 -35.09 14.68 -32.25
C ASP A 620 -36.62 14.58 -32.08
N GLY A 621 -37.16 15.41 -31.20
CA GLY A 621 -38.49 15.16 -30.65
C GLY A 621 -38.51 13.82 -29.88
N ASN A 622 -39.44 12.93 -30.23
CA ASN A 622 -39.50 11.57 -29.67
C ASN A 622 -38.98 10.50 -30.64
N VAL A 623 -38.19 10.88 -31.65
CA VAL A 623 -37.68 9.96 -32.68
C VAL A 623 -36.18 9.83 -32.60
N LEU A 624 -35.69 8.58 -32.58
CA LEU A 624 -34.27 8.28 -32.66
C LEU A 624 -33.73 8.63 -34.05
N VAL A 625 -32.69 9.46 -34.11
CA VAL A 625 -32.08 9.96 -35.34
C VAL A 625 -30.63 9.45 -35.45
N GLY A 626 -30.30 8.94 -36.65
CA GLY A 626 -28.96 8.39 -36.93
C GLY A 626 -28.78 6.94 -36.46
N THR A 627 -27.59 6.41 -36.63
CA THR A 627 -27.23 5.06 -36.18
C THR A 627 -26.64 5.11 -34.75
N PRO A 628 -26.91 4.10 -33.88
CA PRO A 628 -26.26 3.99 -32.58
C PRO A 628 -24.74 4.04 -32.72
N SER A 629 -24.07 4.83 -31.86
CA SER A 629 -22.65 5.07 -31.91
C SER A 629 -22.01 4.66 -30.60
N SER A 630 -20.71 4.27 -30.63
CA SER A 630 -19.92 4.00 -29.47
C SER A 630 -19.58 5.26 -28.65
N ASN A 631 -19.66 6.42 -29.29
CA ASN A 631 -19.46 7.73 -28.66
C ASN A 631 -20.26 8.80 -29.46
N ILE A 632 -20.56 9.90 -28.83
CA ILE A 632 -21.32 10.96 -29.44
C ILE A 632 -20.79 12.33 -29.00
N MET A 633 -20.75 13.28 -29.92
CA MET A 633 -20.54 14.69 -29.61
C MET A 633 -21.78 15.23 -28.92
N ILE A 634 -21.65 15.60 -27.65
CA ILE A 634 -22.77 16.08 -26.83
C ILE A 634 -23.00 17.58 -26.99
N THR A 635 -21.89 18.36 -27.05
CA THR A 635 -21.97 19.81 -27.21
C THR A 635 -20.59 20.38 -27.57
N ALA A 636 -20.49 21.71 -27.68
CA ALA A 636 -19.26 22.46 -27.83
C ALA A 636 -19.06 23.43 -26.66
N PHE A 637 -17.83 23.72 -26.35
CA PHE A 637 -17.42 24.61 -25.29
C PHE A 637 -16.36 25.60 -25.81
N ASP A 638 -16.49 26.87 -25.44
CA ASP A 638 -15.55 27.93 -25.81
C ASP A 638 -14.77 28.36 -24.56
N LYS A 639 -13.49 27.97 -24.50
CA LYS A 639 -12.60 28.33 -23.40
C LYS A 639 -12.15 29.79 -23.57
N ARG A 640 -12.52 30.63 -22.61
CA ARG A 640 -12.21 32.06 -22.57
C ARG A 640 -10.96 32.40 -21.77
#